data_0ee89900d0769ef2ec3ee8fd0617a711
#
_entry.id   0ee89900d0769ef2ec3ee8fd0617a711
#
_cell.length_a   1.000
_cell.length_b   1.000
_cell.length_c   1.000
_cell.angle_alpha   90.00
_cell.angle_beta   90.00
_cell.angle_gamma   90.00
#
_symmetry.space_group_name_H-M   'P 1'
#
loop_
_entity.id
_entity.type
_entity.pdbx_description
1 polymer ?
#
loop_
_entity_poly.entity_id
_entity_poly.type
_entity_poly.pdbx_seq_one_letter_code
_entity_poly.pdbx_strand_id
1 'polypeptide(L)'
;MDTQNISLFLWKNGALGVLFLLLALATPWVASAQQPTSAPVKLQSSDKTLSLRADSQDRGKDVSRLRGHVEVTYRGMKLTADEVTYNEASGEVVATGHVLFIDARSHIVAGEVHYNMRTEVGWFSNANGYIHTSTRPRPRPVTSDNPYYVQADRSKVLYTENPLYFQAKEMDRVDEDTYTVRHGRFTTCDCETKGWSFSASEARLELDDKAIARDSVIRFLGVPIFYFPFVGASIARRPRHTGFLLPEFSNSSIKGTIIGAGFFWAISPSMDLLLGLQNYSLRGLAPRAQFRAHPTQDTKLTADFFEVNDKDKDRQNRAPGESLKVVGDTLDLPWGFRGVADVDYVSSLAFRETYSPTFTEAVNSEAHQAGFVTKDFQAYSLNVYASRYQDFLSAQPLYQCQGSQCQYVPESSVILRQTPQFSSQGMDKQAGDSPLYFSFQTSAGEVGRTEPGLDLPSLSSRLDVHPEATLRLPEFWGFHLTPSAGVDAARYGISLDPNREPLDRLLGEFSLDLRPPSFEKVFSRSLRHRRFKHVIEPDITYRLVKARNPEELADVVRLDDLDILCQTNEIEYSVTNVILARKDAPAGTTDPPQAQELISWRIAQKYYFDPTFGGVLGQNNPIVWEPTLSLTGFHFIPGRRLSPVVSDLKVAPFSFYDTELKLDLSPNGQGILDAGITSHVRRGFYGLAFTDFYINKGTYISLLSGTNSSVDAAAGNASAPAPLAEELLLPPKPPTSTPTTATTSYHLLNALATFGDFNRKGLSGALGVNYNLVQKIAAGGVGQLSYNFGCFGINLEYQRYSLTTLRVENIYRIAISLANLGTFGNFKPRDRLY
;
A
#
# COMPACT_ATOMS: atom_id res chain seq x y z
N MET A 1 -18.65 -42.75 0.61
CA MET A 1 -17.75 -42.38 1.70
C MET A 1 -16.35 -42.62 1.17
N ASP A 2 -15.98 -41.91 0.16
CA ASP A 2 -14.74 -42.24 -0.56
C ASP A 2 -13.67 -41.20 -0.30
N THR A 3 -12.66 -41.60 0.43
CA THR A 3 -11.40 -40.88 0.64
C THR A 3 -10.54 -40.76 -0.65
N GLN A 4 -11.02 -41.27 -1.77
CA GLN A 4 -10.30 -41.24 -3.06
C GLN A 4 -10.46 -39.95 -3.82
N ASN A 5 -11.46 -39.12 -3.54
CA ASN A 5 -11.65 -37.88 -4.30
C ASN A 5 -10.77 -36.69 -3.82
N ILE A 6 -10.26 -36.75 -2.61
CA ILE A 6 -9.35 -35.69 -2.10
C ILE A 6 -7.91 -35.87 -2.62
N SER A 7 -7.50 -37.12 -2.84
CA SER A 7 -6.17 -37.42 -3.40
C SER A 7 -6.06 -37.15 -4.91
N LEU A 8 -7.17 -37.17 -5.65
CA LEU A 8 -7.17 -36.91 -7.09
C LEU A 8 -7.09 -35.40 -7.43
N PHE A 9 -7.51 -34.53 -6.52
CA PHE A 9 -7.42 -33.10 -6.75
C PHE A 9 -5.97 -32.57 -6.62
N LEU A 10 -5.17 -33.19 -5.75
CA LEU A 10 -3.75 -32.85 -5.56
C LEU A 10 -2.81 -33.51 -6.57
N TRP A 11 -3.25 -34.55 -7.28
CA TRP A 11 -2.38 -35.35 -8.18
C TRP A 11 -2.53 -35.03 -9.67
N LYS A 12 -3.60 -34.39 -10.09
CA LYS A 12 -3.78 -34.02 -11.50
C LYS A 12 -3.00 -32.80 -11.96
N ASN A 13 -2.44 -32.02 -11.02
CA ASN A 13 -1.57 -30.85 -11.30
C ASN A 13 -0.11 -31.08 -10.90
N GLY A 14 0.39 -32.27 -11.07
CA GLY A 14 1.73 -32.71 -10.65
C GLY A 14 2.94 -32.00 -11.29
N ALA A 15 2.74 -30.97 -12.09
CA ALA A 15 3.83 -30.19 -12.67
C ALA A 15 4.37 -29.09 -11.72
N LEU A 16 3.58 -28.65 -10.74
CA LEU A 16 4.04 -27.62 -9.78
C LEU A 16 4.78 -28.22 -8.57
N GLY A 17 4.48 -29.46 -8.19
CA GLY A 17 5.14 -30.12 -7.05
C GLY A 17 6.63 -30.43 -7.29
N VAL A 18 7.03 -30.64 -8.54
CA VAL A 18 8.42 -30.96 -8.90
C VAL A 18 9.31 -29.72 -8.92
N LEU A 19 8.73 -28.54 -9.19
CA LEU A 19 9.48 -27.27 -9.15
C LEU A 19 9.84 -26.85 -7.73
N PHE A 20 9.06 -27.26 -6.74
CA PHE A 20 9.32 -26.96 -5.32
C PHE A 20 10.46 -27.79 -4.72
N LEU A 21 10.66 -29.03 -5.20
CA LEU A 21 11.72 -29.91 -4.68
C LEU A 21 13.10 -29.60 -5.28
N LEU A 22 13.15 -29.07 -6.48
CA LEU A 22 14.43 -28.72 -7.14
C LEU A 22 15.03 -27.40 -6.69
N LEU A 23 14.22 -26.48 -6.15
CA LEU A 23 14.71 -25.22 -5.57
C LEU A 23 15.27 -25.38 -4.14
N ALA A 24 14.97 -26.49 -3.47
CA ALA A 24 15.44 -26.75 -2.10
C ALA A 24 16.84 -27.38 -2.04
N LEU A 25 17.39 -27.85 -3.16
CA LEU A 25 18.66 -28.59 -3.19
C LEU A 25 19.86 -27.83 -3.76
N ALA A 26 19.68 -26.61 -4.24
CA ALA A 26 20.77 -25.77 -4.75
C ALA A 26 21.20 -24.72 -3.74
N THR A 27 21.78 -25.11 -2.63
CA THR A 27 22.51 -24.19 -1.74
C THR A 27 24.01 -24.30 -2.01
N PRO A 28 24.68 -23.32 -2.65
CA PRO A 28 26.12 -23.24 -2.56
C PRO A 28 26.48 -22.75 -1.16
N TRP A 29 27.31 -23.48 -0.49
CA TRP A 29 28.04 -23.04 0.68
C TRP A 29 28.94 -21.87 0.27
N VAL A 30 28.57 -20.66 0.61
CA VAL A 30 29.47 -19.50 0.50
C VAL A 30 30.19 -19.39 1.84
N ALA A 31 31.46 -19.68 1.80
CA ALA A 31 32.35 -19.41 2.90
C ALA A 31 32.32 -17.89 3.21
N SER A 32 32.07 -17.55 4.47
CA SER A 32 32.12 -16.18 4.98
C SER A 32 33.56 -15.71 5.00
N ALA A 33 34.00 -15.00 3.99
CA ALA A 33 35.21 -14.22 4.05
C ALA A 33 34.96 -12.99 4.93
N GLN A 34 35.57 -12.95 6.09
CA GLN A 34 35.62 -11.76 6.93
C GLN A 34 36.39 -10.66 6.18
N GLN A 35 35.69 -9.61 5.78
CA GLN A 35 36.32 -8.36 5.38
C GLN A 35 36.89 -7.66 6.61
N PRO A 36 38.12 -7.14 6.54
CA PRO A 36 38.63 -6.33 7.62
C PRO A 36 37.84 -5.03 7.72
N THR A 37 37.13 -4.86 8.80
CA THR A 37 36.52 -3.61 9.21
C THR A 37 37.60 -2.61 9.55
N SER A 38 37.92 -1.72 8.61
CA SER A 38 38.60 -0.47 8.93
C SER A 38 37.61 0.44 9.64
N ALA A 39 37.66 0.48 10.95
CA ALA A 39 36.94 1.44 11.73
C ALA A 39 37.39 2.86 11.35
N PRO A 40 36.46 3.84 11.20
CA PRO A 40 36.85 5.23 11.00
C PRO A 40 37.61 5.70 12.25
N VAL A 41 38.82 6.12 12.04
CA VAL A 41 39.61 6.76 13.10
C VAL A 41 38.93 8.05 13.49
N LYS A 42 38.32 8.09 14.66
CA LYS A 42 37.85 9.31 15.30
C LYS A 42 39.08 10.11 15.76
N LEU A 43 39.51 11.06 14.95
CA LEU A 43 40.44 12.08 15.39
C LEU A 43 39.68 13.10 16.26
N GLN A 44 39.55 12.82 17.55
CA GLN A 44 39.29 13.84 18.55
C GLN A 44 40.63 14.45 18.97
N SER A 45 40.96 15.62 18.45
CA SER A 45 42.01 16.46 19.01
C SER A 45 41.48 17.85 19.26
N SER A 46 41.43 18.26 20.50
CA SER A 46 41.12 19.61 20.96
C SER A 46 42.36 20.48 20.97
N ASP A 47 43.31 20.25 20.12
CA ASP A 47 44.60 20.98 20.15
C ASP A 47 44.55 22.18 19.21
N LYS A 48 44.57 23.36 19.79
CA LYS A 48 44.63 24.67 19.10
C LYS A 48 46.03 25.03 18.65
N THR A 49 46.99 24.15 18.79
CA THR A 49 48.43 24.42 18.50
C THR A 49 48.72 24.11 17.02
N LEU A 50 49.32 25.05 16.32
CA LEU A 50 49.89 24.89 14.99
C LEU A 50 51.20 24.10 15.12
N SER A 51 51.30 22.99 14.45
CA SER A 51 52.51 22.16 14.36
C SER A 51 53.06 22.18 12.94
N LEU A 52 54.29 22.53 12.78
CA LEU A 52 55.02 22.56 11.51
C LEU A 52 56.22 21.62 11.62
N ARG A 53 56.34 20.67 10.67
CA ARG A 53 57.45 19.74 10.53
C ARG A 53 57.96 19.78 9.09
N ALA A 54 59.28 19.77 8.90
CA ALA A 54 59.90 19.72 7.57
C ALA A 54 61.34 19.25 7.70
N ASP A 55 61.95 18.82 6.61
CA ASP A 55 63.36 18.45 6.54
C ASP A 55 64.27 19.70 6.69
N SER A 56 63.85 20.82 6.10
CA SER A 56 64.53 22.12 6.29
C SER A 56 63.50 23.24 6.52
N GLN A 57 63.88 24.17 7.39
CA GLN A 57 63.04 25.29 7.76
C GLN A 57 63.88 26.57 7.74
N ASP A 58 63.44 27.54 6.93
CA ASP A 58 63.97 28.91 6.88
C ASP A 58 62.94 29.86 7.50
N ARG A 59 63.28 30.48 8.60
CA ARG A 59 62.39 31.28 9.43
C ARG A 59 62.74 32.75 9.33
N GLY A 60 61.98 33.50 8.51
CA GLY A 60 62.00 34.96 8.45
C GLY A 60 61.19 35.63 9.58
N LYS A 61 61.13 36.94 9.60
CA LYS A 61 60.40 37.69 10.63
C LYS A 61 58.92 37.43 10.67
N ASP A 62 58.29 37.31 9.49
CA ASP A 62 56.82 37.10 9.34
C ASP A 62 56.50 35.92 8.39
N VAL A 63 57.49 35.36 7.74
CA VAL A 63 57.29 34.27 6.73
C VAL A 63 58.23 33.11 7.04
N SER A 64 57.66 31.95 7.23
CA SER A 64 58.40 30.69 7.39
C SER A 64 58.34 29.88 6.09
N ARG A 65 59.46 29.44 5.53
CA ARG A 65 59.55 28.56 4.39
C ARG A 65 60.03 27.18 4.82
N LEU A 66 59.28 26.20 4.49
CA LEU A 66 59.47 24.80 4.87
C LEU A 66 59.68 23.96 3.59
N ARG A 67 60.70 23.06 3.56
CA ARG A 67 61.00 22.23 2.41
C ARG A 67 61.32 20.82 2.82
N GLY A 68 60.89 19.86 1.99
CA GLY A 68 61.08 18.43 2.18
C GLY A 68 60.10 17.85 3.21
N HIS A 69 59.28 16.91 2.78
CA HIS A 69 58.29 16.19 3.61
C HIS A 69 57.53 17.08 4.60
N VAL A 70 57.13 18.25 4.12
CA VAL A 70 56.49 19.24 5.00
C VAL A 70 55.15 18.69 5.49
N GLU A 71 54.96 18.80 6.82
CA GLU A 71 53.69 18.48 7.48
C GLU A 71 53.22 19.66 8.33
N VAL A 72 52.03 20.19 8.04
CA VAL A 72 51.32 21.23 8.78
C VAL A 72 50.07 20.66 9.42
N THR A 73 49.92 20.79 10.72
CA THR A 73 48.75 20.32 11.45
C THR A 73 48.14 21.44 12.25
N TYR A 74 46.84 21.67 12.11
CA TYR A 74 46.11 22.70 12.81
C TYR A 74 44.64 22.35 12.99
N ARG A 75 44.10 22.37 14.20
CA ARG A 75 42.68 22.12 14.51
C ARG A 75 42.11 20.86 13.83
N GLY A 76 42.87 19.77 13.77
CA GLY A 76 42.42 18.52 13.11
C GLY A 76 42.59 18.51 11.59
N MET A 77 43.03 19.60 10.97
CA MET A 77 43.45 19.64 9.58
C MET A 77 44.90 19.23 9.48
N LYS A 78 45.25 18.47 8.45
CA LYS A 78 46.60 18.03 8.10
C LYS A 78 46.88 18.38 6.64
N LEU A 79 47.96 19.13 6.42
CA LEU A 79 48.48 19.42 5.08
C LEU A 79 49.89 18.91 4.94
N THR A 80 50.18 18.14 3.90
CA THR A 80 51.54 17.70 3.55
C THR A 80 51.88 18.18 2.14
N ALA A 81 53.12 18.55 1.92
CA ALA A 81 53.61 19.08 0.62
C ALA A 81 55.15 18.96 0.52
N ASP A 82 55.65 19.20 -0.66
CA ASP A 82 57.12 19.24 -0.88
C ASP A 82 57.70 20.57 -0.39
N GLU A 83 56.98 21.65 -0.59
CA GLU A 83 57.34 22.99 -0.12
C GLU A 83 56.11 23.76 0.44
N VAL A 84 56.29 24.42 1.55
CA VAL A 84 55.24 25.26 2.20
C VAL A 84 55.85 26.61 2.61
N THR A 85 55.17 27.67 2.20
CA THR A 85 55.38 29.01 2.70
C THR A 85 54.25 29.40 3.62
N TYR A 86 54.58 29.71 4.86
CA TYR A 86 53.61 30.17 5.88
C TYR A 86 53.87 31.61 6.30
N ASN A 87 52.85 32.47 6.19
CA ASN A 87 52.87 33.84 6.66
C ASN A 87 52.18 33.94 8.04
N GLU A 88 52.94 34.17 9.08
CA GLU A 88 52.44 34.21 10.45
C GLU A 88 51.52 35.44 10.69
N ALA A 89 51.71 36.53 9.99
CA ALA A 89 50.94 37.75 10.16
C ALA A 89 49.53 37.63 9.53
N SER A 90 49.41 37.07 8.31
CA SER A 90 48.15 36.89 7.62
C SER A 90 47.46 35.52 7.91
N GLY A 91 48.24 34.53 8.36
CA GLY A 91 47.77 33.18 8.54
C GLY A 91 47.72 32.37 7.22
N GLU A 92 48.30 32.90 6.14
CA GLU A 92 48.31 32.25 4.81
C GLU A 92 49.36 31.18 4.70
N VAL A 93 48.94 30.04 4.12
CA VAL A 93 49.79 28.92 3.74
C VAL A 93 49.74 28.74 2.23
N VAL A 94 50.88 28.75 1.58
CA VAL A 94 51.04 28.36 0.16
C VAL A 94 51.83 27.07 0.13
N ALA A 95 51.22 25.99 -0.37
CA ALA A 95 51.81 24.67 -0.47
C ALA A 95 51.94 24.25 -1.91
N THR A 96 53.07 23.70 -2.31
CA THR A 96 53.35 23.24 -3.68
C THR A 96 54.06 21.87 -3.67
N GLY A 97 53.81 21.10 -4.71
CA GLY A 97 54.37 19.76 -4.88
C GLY A 97 53.72 18.70 -4.02
N HIS A 98 53.11 17.69 -4.63
CA HIS A 98 52.39 16.60 -3.98
C HIS A 98 51.55 16.95 -2.77
N VAL A 99 50.79 18.06 -2.91
CA VAL A 99 50.01 18.57 -1.78
C VAL A 99 48.86 17.63 -1.45
N LEU A 100 48.79 17.22 -0.17
CA LEU A 100 47.69 16.45 0.38
C LEU A 100 47.09 17.24 1.54
N PHE A 101 45.81 17.60 1.40
CA PHE A 101 45.01 18.27 2.42
C PHE A 101 43.95 17.30 2.97
N ILE A 102 43.91 17.16 4.27
CA ILE A 102 42.95 16.30 4.98
C ILE A 102 42.30 17.09 6.09
N ASP A 103 40.97 17.09 6.14
CA ASP A 103 40.20 17.56 7.27
C ASP A 103 39.12 16.53 7.66
N ALA A 104 38.20 16.90 8.57
CA ALA A 104 37.13 16.01 9.04
C ALA A 104 36.19 15.54 7.93
N ARG A 105 36.06 16.28 6.84
CA ARG A 105 35.10 16.04 5.75
C ARG A 105 35.75 15.79 4.40
N SER A 106 36.99 16.20 4.19
CA SER A 106 37.63 16.17 2.88
C SER A 106 39.00 15.53 2.90
N HIS A 107 39.34 14.92 1.78
CA HIS A 107 40.63 14.37 1.45
C HIS A 107 40.96 14.83 0.04
N ILE A 108 41.87 15.78 -0.09
CA ILE A 108 42.15 16.51 -1.33
C ILE A 108 43.63 16.38 -1.66
N VAL A 109 43.93 15.88 -2.85
CA VAL A 109 45.26 15.93 -3.44
C VAL A 109 45.25 17.06 -4.46
N ALA A 110 46.22 17.96 -4.43
CA ALA A 110 46.31 19.09 -5.32
C ALA A 110 47.74 19.33 -5.81
N GLY A 111 47.86 20.05 -6.91
CA GLY A 111 49.17 20.51 -7.41
C GLY A 111 49.73 21.67 -6.60
N GLU A 112 48.83 22.60 -6.23
CA GLU A 112 49.11 23.79 -5.43
C GLU A 112 47.91 24.12 -4.57
N VAL A 113 48.17 24.62 -3.35
CA VAL A 113 47.13 25.01 -2.36
C VAL A 113 47.50 26.35 -1.75
N HIS A 114 46.59 27.31 -1.79
CA HIS A 114 46.58 28.54 -1.02
C HIS A 114 45.50 28.44 0.04
N TYR A 115 45.87 28.46 1.31
CA TYR A 115 44.94 28.24 2.39
C TYR A 115 45.18 29.22 3.55
N ASN A 116 44.14 29.85 4.06
CA ASN A 116 44.23 30.72 5.22
C ASN A 116 43.79 29.97 6.48
N MET A 117 44.72 29.74 7.38
CA MET A 117 44.53 28.96 8.62
C MET A 117 43.57 29.61 9.60
N ARG A 118 43.35 30.94 9.52
CA ARG A 118 42.48 31.65 10.43
C ARG A 118 41.02 31.70 9.98
N THR A 119 40.82 31.88 8.68
CA THR A 119 39.50 31.99 8.06
C THR A 119 38.99 30.68 7.52
N GLU A 120 39.86 29.68 7.43
CA GLU A 120 39.60 28.32 6.86
C GLU A 120 39.13 28.36 5.38
N VAL A 121 39.51 29.43 4.66
CA VAL A 121 39.24 29.61 3.23
C VAL A 121 40.46 29.24 2.43
N GLY A 122 40.27 28.61 1.25
CA GLY A 122 41.41 28.17 0.45
C GLY A 122 41.08 27.96 -1.02
N TRP A 123 42.11 27.98 -1.84
CA TRP A 123 42.09 27.68 -3.26
C TRP A 123 43.02 26.49 -3.56
N PHE A 124 42.55 25.59 -4.40
CA PHE A 124 43.24 24.35 -4.77
C PHE A 124 43.29 24.21 -6.30
N SER A 125 44.48 23.99 -6.81
CA SER A 125 44.70 23.78 -8.25
C SER A 125 44.88 22.31 -8.57
N ASN A 126 44.30 21.84 -9.70
CA ASN A 126 44.35 20.45 -10.13
C ASN A 126 43.98 19.49 -8.99
N ALA A 127 42.86 19.78 -8.35
CA ALA A 127 42.40 19.09 -7.16
C ALA A 127 41.66 17.80 -7.52
N ASN A 128 42.00 16.72 -6.82
CA ASN A 128 41.24 15.47 -6.86
C ASN A 128 41.13 14.86 -5.47
N GLY A 129 40.10 14.06 -5.24
CA GLY A 129 39.87 13.49 -3.92
C GLY A 129 38.42 13.14 -3.67
N TYR A 130 38.06 13.24 -2.39
CA TYR A 130 36.68 13.03 -2.00
C TYR A 130 36.22 13.96 -0.86
N ILE A 131 34.91 14.19 -0.81
CA ILE A 131 34.26 15.00 0.21
C ILE A 131 33.06 14.21 0.75
N HIS A 132 32.93 14.17 2.07
CA HIS A 132 31.72 13.68 2.73
C HIS A 132 30.64 14.76 2.72
N THR A 133 29.63 14.57 1.90
CA THR A 133 28.58 15.58 1.65
C THR A 133 27.64 15.77 2.83
N SER A 134 27.60 14.82 3.78
CA SER A 134 26.75 14.92 4.96
C SER A 134 27.32 14.13 6.13
N THR A 135 27.24 14.73 7.32
CA THR A 135 27.58 14.09 8.61
C THR A 135 26.38 13.42 9.27
N ARG A 136 25.16 13.65 8.76
CA ARG A 136 23.94 13.13 9.35
C ARG A 136 23.76 11.64 9.09
N PRO A 137 23.32 10.87 10.10
CA PRO A 137 22.96 9.47 9.87
C PRO A 137 21.79 9.37 8.89
N ARG A 138 21.73 8.26 8.17
CA ARG A 138 20.57 7.98 7.30
C ARG A 138 19.28 8.00 8.11
N PRO A 139 18.20 8.59 7.58
CA PRO A 139 16.88 8.36 8.13
C PRO A 139 16.62 6.84 8.14
N ARG A 140 16.31 6.27 9.29
CA ARG A 140 15.91 4.86 9.37
C ARG A 140 14.61 4.70 8.57
N PRO A 141 14.48 3.65 7.75
CA PRO A 141 13.19 3.32 7.15
C PRO A 141 12.19 3.17 8.27
N VAL A 142 11.08 3.91 8.20
CA VAL A 142 9.97 3.71 9.13
C VAL A 142 9.34 2.37 8.74
N THR A 143 9.67 1.31 9.46
CA THR A 143 8.97 0.04 9.37
C THR A 143 7.70 0.20 10.19
N SER A 144 6.60 0.46 9.54
CA SER A 144 5.28 0.35 10.16
C SER A 144 4.79 -1.07 9.96
N ASP A 145 4.46 -1.75 11.05
CA ASP A 145 3.81 -3.06 11.03
C ASP A 145 2.30 -2.94 10.70
N ASN A 146 1.81 -1.73 10.48
CA ASN A 146 0.44 -1.47 10.08
C ASN A 146 0.28 -1.70 8.57
N PRO A 147 -0.51 -2.71 8.12
CA PRO A 147 -0.73 -2.98 6.70
C PRO A 147 -1.44 -1.84 5.96
N TYR A 148 -2.13 -0.96 6.67
CA TYR A 148 -2.83 0.22 6.11
C TYR A 148 -1.93 1.46 6.00
N TYR A 149 -0.70 1.41 6.49
CA TYR A 149 0.23 2.48 6.24
C TYR A 149 0.66 2.45 4.78
N VAL A 150 0.22 3.46 4.02
CA VAL A 150 0.89 3.81 2.76
C VAL A 150 2.35 4.04 3.11
N GLN A 151 3.19 3.06 2.84
CA GLN A 151 4.62 3.20 3.09
C GLN A 151 5.05 4.44 2.34
N ALA A 152 5.57 5.41 3.10
CA ALA A 152 6.30 6.53 2.53
C ALA A 152 7.22 5.94 1.48
N ASP A 153 7.06 6.38 0.25
CA ASP A 153 7.73 5.90 -0.96
C ASP A 153 9.13 5.41 -0.58
N ARG A 154 9.32 4.09 -0.50
CA ARG A 154 10.65 3.51 -0.22
C ARG A 154 11.52 4.14 -1.25
N SER A 155 12.39 5.03 -0.79
CA SER A 155 13.11 5.97 -1.63
C SER A 155 13.55 5.27 -2.91
N LYS A 156 13.07 5.77 -4.04
CA LYS A 156 13.52 5.36 -5.39
C LYS A 156 15.03 5.59 -5.57
N VAL A 157 15.70 5.97 -4.50
CA VAL A 157 17.10 6.36 -4.48
C VAL A 157 17.92 5.21 -3.94
N LEU A 158 18.81 4.72 -4.76
CA LEU A 158 19.88 3.83 -4.34
C LEU A 158 20.83 4.60 -3.43
N TYR A 159 21.13 4.07 -2.25
CA TYR A 159 22.05 4.70 -1.31
C TYR A 159 23.41 3.98 -1.27
N THR A 160 24.46 4.77 -1.20
CA THR A 160 25.83 4.29 -0.87
C THR A 160 26.37 5.14 0.27
N GLU A 161 27.29 4.56 1.06
CA GLU A 161 28.06 5.29 2.06
C GLU A 161 29.32 5.90 1.47
N ASN A 162 29.60 5.62 0.20
CA ASN A 162 30.73 6.19 -0.48
C ASN A 162 30.67 7.72 -0.44
N PRO A 163 31.81 8.41 -0.24
CA PRO A 163 31.90 9.84 -0.35
C PRO A 163 31.66 10.31 -1.78
N LEU A 164 31.52 11.60 -1.98
CA LEU A 164 31.52 12.21 -3.30
C LEU A 164 32.97 12.37 -3.77
N TYR A 165 33.40 11.54 -4.69
CA TYR A 165 34.69 11.66 -5.36
C TYR A 165 34.63 12.79 -6.39
N PHE A 166 35.69 13.57 -6.50
CA PHE A 166 35.78 14.64 -7.49
C PHE A 166 37.16 14.75 -8.11
N GLN A 167 37.18 15.36 -9.30
CA GLN A 167 38.35 15.83 -9.98
C GLN A 167 38.03 17.21 -10.54
N ALA A 168 38.84 18.20 -10.26
CA ALA A 168 38.62 19.60 -10.63
C ALA A 168 39.88 20.28 -11.11
N LYS A 169 39.74 21.19 -12.06
CA LYS A 169 40.85 22.04 -12.47
C LYS A 169 41.17 23.06 -11.37
N GLU A 170 40.11 23.64 -10.80
CA GLU A 170 40.20 24.60 -9.70
C GLU A 170 39.09 24.32 -8.70
N MET A 171 39.36 24.50 -7.43
CA MET A 171 38.43 24.40 -6.36
C MET A 171 38.70 25.48 -5.31
N ASP A 172 37.65 26.23 -4.96
CA ASP A 172 37.66 27.23 -3.87
C ASP A 172 36.89 26.67 -2.69
N ARG A 173 37.46 26.67 -1.50
CA ARG A 173 36.73 26.53 -0.23
C ARG A 173 36.39 27.94 0.22
N VAL A 174 35.12 28.32 0.11
CA VAL A 174 34.59 29.64 0.38
C VAL A 174 34.33 29.86 1.88
N ASP A 175 33.91 28.80 2.55
CA ASP A 175 33.73 28.70 3.99
C ASP A 175 33.86 27.25 4.47
N GLU A 176 33.60 26.97 5.74
CA GLU A 176 33.74 25.61 6.32
C GLU A 176 32.94 24.54 5.55
N ASP A 177 31.76 24.91 5.03
CA ASP A 177 30.80 23.99 4.42
C ASP A 177 30.55 24.24 2.92
N THR A 178 31.15 25.29 2.33
CA THR A 178 30.89 25.68 0.94
C THR A 178 32.13 25.58 0.08
N TYR A 179 31.99 24.82 -1.01
CA TYR A 179 33.01 24.64 -2.05
C TYR A 179 32.48 25.11 -3.41
N THR A 180 33.29 25.84 -4.15
CA THR A 180 33.06 26.15 -5.57
C THR A 180 34.08 25.44 -6.41
N VAL A 181 33.63 24.64 -7.36
CA VAL A 181 34.47 23.78 -8.20
C VAL A 181 34.32 24.20 -9.65
N ARG A 182 35.42 24.52 -10.33
CA ARG A 182 35.46 24.85 -11.75
C ARG A 182 36.03 23.70 -12.57
N HIS A 183 35.32 23.41 -13.70
CA HIS A 183 35.64 22.29 -14.58
C HIS A 183 35.78 20.98 -13.80
N GLY A 184 34.73 20.72 -13.01
CA GLY A 184 34.66 19.59 -12.10
C GLY A 184 34.01 18.35 -12.70
N ARG A 185 34.49 17.19 -12.25
CA ARG A 185 33.83 15.90 -12.49
C ARG A 185 33.61 15.22 -11.15
N PHE A 186 32.42 14.71 -10.96
CA PHE A 186 31.97 14.13 -9.68
C PHE A 186 31.39 12.72 -9.88
N THR A 187 31.52 11.84 -8.88
CA THR A 187 30.91 10.52 -8.85
C THR A 187 30.81 10.00 -7.41
N THR A 188 29.87 9.09 -7.16
CA THR A 188 29.87 8.28 -5.90
C THR A 188 30.41 6.88 -6.15
N CYS A 189 30.86 6.58 -7.37
CA CYS A 189 31.52 5.31 -7.70
C CYS A 189 32.96 5.31 -7.22
N ASP A 190 33.41 4.19 -6.66
CA ASP A 190 34.80 3.95 -6.35
C ASP A 190 35.68 3.99 -7.63
N CYS A 191 36.93 4.37 -7.51
CA CYS A 191 37.84 4.59 -8.65
C CYS A 191 38.02 3.38 -9.58
N GLU A 192 37.77 2.18 -9.06
CA GLU A 192 37.85 0.94 -9.84
C GLU A 192 36.63 0.69 -10.73
N THR A 193 35.50 1.29 -10.45
CA THR A 193 34.24 1.04 -11.14
C THR A 193 33.93 2.19 -12.10
N LYS A 194 34.09 1.99 -13.40
CA LYS A 194 33.60 2.91 -14.44
C LYS A 194 32.07 2.88 -14.44
N GLY A 195 31.46 3.63 -13.54
CA GLY A 195 30.00 3.68 -13.41
C GLY A 195 29.42 4.94 -14.03
N TRP A 196 29.01 5.86 -13.21
CA TRP A 196 28.46 7.14 -13.64
C TRP A 196 29.37 8.29 -13.25
N SER A 197 29.29 9.39 -13.98
CA SER A 197 29.95 10.63 -13.61
C SER A 197 29.14 11.83 -14.06
N PHE A 198 29.22 12.89 -13.27
CA PHE A 198 28.64 14.18 -13.51
C PHE A 198 29.77 15.19 -13.70
N SER A 199 29.80 15.92 -14.82
CA SER A 199 30.77 16.96 -15.05
C SER A 199 30.08 18.30 -15.24
N ALA A 200 30.65 19.38 -14.72
CA ALA A 200 30.10 20.71 -14.77
C ALA A 200 31.22 21.73 -15.11
N SER A 201 30.85 22.82 -15.78
CA SER A 201 31.74 23.97 -15.97
C SER A 201 32.00 24.66 -14.63
N GLU A 202 30.97 24.81 -13.81
CA GLU A 202 31.03 25.33 -12.45
C GLU A 202 30.02 24.59 -11.56
N ALA A 203 30.43 24.21 -10.36
CA ALA A 203 29.56 23.60 -9.34
C ALA A 203 29.82 24.22 -7.97
N ARG A 204 28.76 24.64 -7.30
CA ARG A 204 28.77 25.10 -5.92
C ARG A 204 28.14 24.03 -5.04
N LEU A 205 28.90 23.55 -4.07
CA LEU A 205 28.53 22.54 -3.11
C LEU A 205 28.39 23.17 -1.74
N GLU A 206 27.19 23.20 -1.20
CA GLU A 206 26.90 23.59 0.19
C GLU A 206 26.64 22.28 0.97
N LEU A 207 27.62 21.82 1.75
CA LEU A 207 27.55 20.53 2.45
C LEU A 207 26.36 20.50 3.41
N ASP A 208 25.75 19.33 3.57
CA ASP A 208 24.52 19.15 4.33
C ASP A 208 23.29 19.95 3.81
N ASP A 209 23.38 20.58 2.63
CA ASP A 209 22.28 21.32 2.02
C ASP A 209 22.11 20.96 0.52
N LYS A 210 22.77 21.64 -0.38
CA LYS A 210 22.53 21.56 -1.82
C LYS A 210 23.81 21.63 -2.66
N ALA A 211 23.70 21.14 -3.88
CA ALA A 211 24.66 21.35 -4.94
C ALA A 211 23.97 22.03 -6.12
N ILE A 212 24.59 23.08 -6.66
CA ILE A 212 24.13 23.79 -7.85
C ILE A 212 25.24 23.72 -8.89
N ALA A 213 24.89 23.38 -10.15
CA ALA A 213 25.90 23.28 -11.19
C ALA A 213 25.39 23.83 -12.53
N ARG A 214 26.33 24.31 -13.34
CA ARG A 214 26.10 24.86 -14.69
C ARG A 214 26.78 24.00 -15.75
N ASP A 215 26.20 23.99 -16.95
CA ASP A 215 26.71 23.28 -18.15
C ASP A 215 27.08 21.84 -17.82
N SER A 216 26.12 21.13 -17.33
CA SER A 216 26.33 19.84 -16.68
C SER A 216 26.05 18.69 -17.62
N VAL A 217 26.93 17.69 -17.64
CA VAL A 217 26.78 16.46 -18.43
C VAL A 217 26.83 15.25 -17.52
N ILE A 218 25.76 14.46 -17.55
CA ILE A 218 25.75 13.14 -16.92
C ILE A 218 26.25 12.11 -17.93
N ARG A 219 27.26 11.34 -17.52
CA ARG A 219 27.79 10.21 -18.28
C ARG A 219 27.53 8.92 -17.54
N PHE A 220 27.11 7.93 -18.29
CA PHE A 220 26.95 6.57 -17.80
C PHE A 220 27.87 5.62 -18.58
N LEU A 221 28.71 4.89 -17.89
CA LEU A 221 29.78 4.06 -18.48
C LEU A 221 30.65 4.84 -19.48
N GLY A 222 30.87 6.14 -19.25
CA GLY A 222 31.61 7.04 -20.11
C GLY A 222 30.81 7.70 -21.24
N VAL A 223 29.61 7.19 -21.54
CA VAL A 223 28.72 7.74 -22.60
C VAL A 223 27.92 8.93 -22.03
N PRO A 224 27.92 10.12 -22.68
CA PRO A 224 27.07 11.23 -22.27
C PRO A 224 25.61 10.90 -22.56
N ILE A 225 24.76 10.93 -21.53
CA ILE A 225 23.33 10.59 -21.65
C ILE A 225 22.43 11.80 -21.49
N PHE A 226 22.80 12.79 -20.67
CA PHE A 226 22.02 14.00 -20.43
C PHE A 226 22.92 15.22 -20.31
N TYR A 227 22.43 16.34 -20.86
CA TYR A 227 22.98 17.68 -20.67
C TYR A 227 21.94 18.57 -19.99
N PHE A 228 22.40 19.31 -18.99
CA PHE A 228 21.61 20.30 -18.27
C PHE A 228 22.37 21.62 -18.24
N PRO A 229 21.81 22.72 -18.80
CA PRO A 229 22.43 24.02 -18.72
C PRO A 229 22.53 24.52 -17.28
N PHE A 230 21.58 24.10 -16.46
CA PHE A 230 21.53 24.40 -15.03
C PHE A 230 20.89 23.24 -14.29
N VAL A 231 21.47 22.81 -13.16
CA VAL A 231 20.92 21.75 -12.32
C VAL A 231 21.19 22.05 -10.86
N GLY A 232 20.18 21.84 -10.01
CA GLY A 232 20.30 21.87 -8.57
C GLY A 232 19.86 20.55 -7.98
N ALA A 233 20.64 20.00 -7.05
CA ALA A 233 20.31 18.79 -6.34
C ALA A 233 20.56 18.98 -4.84
N SER A 234 19.71 18.39 -4.01
CA SER A 234 20.01 18.31 -2.58
C SER A 234 21.05 17.23 -2.34
N ILE A 235 22.11 17.59 -1.64
CA ILE A 235 23.11 16.66 -1.12
C ILE A 235 22.96 16.45 0.40
N ALA A 236 21.98 17.13 1.01
CA ALA A 236 21.62 16.90 2.39
C ALA A 236 20.95 15.53 2.54
N ARG A 237 21.28 14.80 3.60
CA ARG A 237 20.54 13.61 4.00
C ARG A 237 19.19 13.99 4.66
N ARG A 238 18.54 15.04 4.17
CA ARG A 238 17.19 15.44 4.58
C ARG A 238 16.16 14.76 3.70
N PRO A 239 15.03 14.33 4.24
CA PRO A 239 14.05 13.55 3.46
C PRO A 239 13.32 14.35 2.38
N ARG A 240 13.39 15.71 2.39
CA ARG A 240 12.57 16.56 1.51
C ARG A 240 13.29 17.83 1.09
N HIS A 241 13.39 18.06 -0.22
CA HIS A 241 13.88 19.30 -0.82
C HIS A 241 13.07 19.67 -2.05
N THR A 242 12.81 20.96 -2.23
CA THR A 242 12.18 21.50 -3.44
C THR A 242 13.11 21.34 -4.63
N GLY A 243 12.58 20.85 -5.75
CA GLY A 243 13.34 20.72 -7.00
C GLY A 243 12.62 19.91 -8.07
N PHE A 244 13.20 19.93 -9.24
CA PHE A 244 12.74 19.08 -10.34
C PHE A 244 13.13 17.62 -10.09
N LEU A 245 12.20 16.72 -10.40
CA LEU A 245 12.48 15.30 -10.39
C LEU A 245 13.20 14.90 -11.68
N LEU A 246 13.93 13.79 -11.59
CA LEU A 246 14.56 13.22 -12.78
C LEU A 246 13.50 12.76 -13.78
N PRO A 247 13.69 12.95 -15.08
CA PRO A 247 12.70 12.62 -16.08
C PRO A 247 12.41 11.12 -16.13
N GLU A 248 11.16 10.80 -16.43
CA GLU A 248 10.66 9.44 -16.58
C GLU A 248 10.56 9.06 -18.06
N PHE A 249 10.97 7.83 -18.37
CA PHE A 249 10.88 7.26 -19.72
C PHE A 249 10.32 5.85 -19.64
N SER A 250 9.33 5.57 -20.48
CA SER A 250 8.77 4.23 -20.66
C SER A 250 8.10 4.10 -22.01
N ASN A 251 7.72 2.87 -22.37
CA ASN A 251 6.97 2.59 -23.59
C ASN A 251 5.80 1.68 -23.28
N SER A 252 4.66 1.99 -23.85
CA SER A 252 3.41 1.23 -23.69
C SER A 252 2.80 0.99 -25.06
N SER A 253 2.25 -0.20 -25.27
CA SER A 253 1.59 -0.54 -26.55
C SER A 253 0.35 0.31 -26.83
N ILE A 254 -0.33 0.84 -25.78
CA ILE A 254 -1.55 1.67 -25.95
C ILE A 254 -1.33 3.16 -25.70
N LYS A 255 -0.30 3.55 -24.92
CA LYS A 255 0.03 4.96 -24.62
C LYS A 255 1.16 5.48 -25.48
N GLY A 256 1.89 4.57 -26.15
CA GLY A 256 3.08 4.88 -26.94
C GLY A 256 4.29 5.19 -26.06
N THR A 257 5.19 6.03 -26.55
CA THR A 257 6.32 6.54 -25.77
C THR A 257 5.81 7.50 -24.70
N ILE A 258 6.23 7.27 -23.47
CA ILE A 258 5.88 8.06 -22.30
C ILE A 258 7.11 8.82 -21.85
N ILE A 259 7.00 10.15 -21.83
CA ILE A 259 8.03 11.04 -21.29
C ILE A 259 7.38 11.86 -20.19
N GLY A 260 7.95 11.82 -18.98
CA GLY A 260 7.44 12.52 -17.81
C GLY A 260 8.46 13.44 -17.19
N ALA A 261 7.98 14.57 -16.65
CA ALA A 261 8.73 15.48 -15.81
C ALA A 261 7.93 15.79 -14.54
N GLY A 262 8.63 16.05 -13.45
CA GLY A 262 7.99 16.36 -12.17
C GLY A 262 8.73 17.47 -11.44
N PHE A 263 7.97 18.18 -10.61
CA PHE A 263 8.48 19.20 -9.69
C PHE A 263 7.95 18.88 -8.29
N PHE A 264 8.88 18.72 -7.35
CA PHE A 264 8.57 18.50 -5.94
C PHE A 264 8.76 19.82 -5.19
N TRP A 265 7.71 20.27 -4.50
CA TRP A 265 7.71 21.47 -3.68
C TRP A 265 7.56 21.09 -2.21
N ALA A 266 8.65 21.22 -1.45
CA ALA A 266 8.63 21.13 0.00
C ALA A 266 8.11 22.47 0.57
N ILE A 267 6.80 22.59 0.74
CA ILE A 267 6.13 23.81 1.21
C ILE A 267 6.57 24.11 2.64
N SER A 268 6.60 23.10 3.49
CA SER A 268 7.06 23.17 4.87
C SER A 268 7.64 21.82 5.31
N PRO A 269 8.23 21.70 6.49
CA PRO A 269 8.65 20.39 7.02
C PRO A 269 7.52 19.36 7.11
N SER A 270 6.28 19.82 7.22
CA SER A 270 5.09 18.97 7.35
C SER A 270 4.21 18.92 6.12
N MET A 271 4.50 19.68 5.06
CA MET A 271 3.68 19.74 3.85
C MET A 271 4.51 19.73 2.59
N ASP A 272 4.07 19.00 1.58
CA ASP A 272 4.69 18.98 0.25
C ASP A 272 3.64 18.83 -0.87
N LEU A 273 4.04 19.26 -2.07
CA LEU A 273 3.29 19.15 -3.30
C LEU A 273 4.18 18.59 -4.41
N LEU A 274 3.77 17.51 -5.02
CA LEU A 274 4.39 16.94 -6.20
C LEU A 274 3.53 17.26 -7.41
N LEU A 275 4.06 17.98 -8.37
CA LEU A 275 3.45 18.24 -9.67
C LEU A 275 4.15 17.39 -10.71
N GLY A 276 3.40 16.70 -11.55
CA GLY A 276 3.90 15.87 -12.63
C GLY A 276 3.18 16.16 -13.93
N LEU A 277 3.89 16.05 -15.04
CA LEU A 277 3.32 16.10 -16.36
C LEU A 277 3.93 14.98 -17.20
N GLN A 278 3.11 14.09 -17.71
CA GLN A 278 3.52 13.05 -18.65
C GLN A 278 2.93 13.33 -20.04
N ASN A 279 3.71 13.05 -21.06
CA ASN A 279 3.24 13.05 -22.43
C ASN A 279 3.18 11.61 -22.94
N TYR A 280 1.99 11.18 -23.29
CA TYR A 280 1.71 9.92 -23.95
C TYR A 280 1.64 10.15 -25.46
N SER A 281 2.61 9.65 -26.23
CA SER A 281 2.69 9.95 -27.66
C SER A 281 1.43 9.56 -28.46
N LEU A 282 0.66 8.58 -28.00
CA LEU A 282 -0.60 8.13 -28.60
C LEU A 282 -1.85 8.73 -27.94
N ARG A 283 -1.78 9.16 -26.67
CA ARG A 283 -2.94 9.56 -25.86
C ARG A 283 -2.96 11.04 -25.47
N GLY A 284 -1.83 11.75 -25.55
CA GLY A 284 -1.72 13.17 -25.23
C GLY A 284 -1.13 13.45 -23.85
N LEU A 285 -1.49 14.60 -23.25
CA LEU A 285 -0.93 15.06 -21.98
C LEU A 285 -1.70 14.49 -20.80
N ALA A 286 -0.94 14.17 -19.75
CA ALA A 286 -1.43 13.60 -18.50
C ALA A 286 -0.83 14.37 -17.30
N PRO A 287 -1.49 15.45 -16.84
CA PRO A 287 -1.12 16.14 -15.60
C PRO A 287 -1.42 15.30 -14.38
N ARG A 288 -0.57 15.45 -13.35
CA ARG A 288 -0.71 14.80 -12.05
C ARG A 288 -0.32 15.76 -10.95
N ALA A 289 -1.03 15.72 -9.82
CA ALA A 289 -0.67 16.44 -8.62
C ALA A 289 -0.86 15.56 -7.38
N GLN A 290 0.11 15.57 -6.47
CA GLN A 290 0.00 14.90 -5.18
C GLN A 290 0.34 15.89 -4.07
N PHE A 291 -0.62 16.16 -3.19
CA PHE A 291 -0.43 16.98 -2.00
C PHE A 291 -0.40 16.08 -0.77
N ARG A 292 0.56 16.33 0.13
CA ARG A 292 0.67 15.63 1.41
C ARG A 292 0.87 16.63 2.53
N ALA A 293 0.16 16.44 3.63
CA ALA A 293 0.24 17.30 4.80
C ALA A 293 0.20 16.48 6.10
N HIS A 294 1.10 16.82 7.03
CA HIS A 294 1.18 16.33 8.40
C HIS A 294 1.42 17.52 9.34
N PRO A 295 0.47 18.45 9.48
CA PRO A 295 0.68 19.67 10.25
C PRO A 295 0.92 19.39 11.74
N THR A 296 0.33 18.30 12.27
CA THR A 296 0.50 17.82 13.64
C THR A 296 0.81 16.31 13.62
N GLN A 297 1.11 15.71 14.77
CA GLN A 297 1.32 14.26 14.90
C GLN A 297 0.06 13.47 14.58
N ASP A 298 -1.10 14.07 14.85
CA ASP A 298 -2.41 13.45 14.79
C ASP A 298 -3.22 13.84 13.56
N THR A 299 -2.62 14.62 12.63
CA THR A 299 -3.27 15.03 11.38
C THR A 299 -2.47 14.56 10.17
N LYS A 300 -3.12 13.81 9.29
CA LYS A 300 -2.56 13.31 8.03
C LYS A 300 -3.55 13.59 6.90
N LEU A 301 -3.04 14.10 5.79
CA LEU A 301 -3.81 14.32 4.57
C LEU A 301 -2.94 13.99 3.36
N THR A 302 -3.47 13.20 2.45
CA THR A 302 -2.89 12.95 1.13
C THR A 302 -3.98 13.14 0.09
N ALA A 303 -3.70 13.92 -0.94
CA ALA A 303 -4.59 14.12 -2.07
C ALA A 303 -3.81 13.88 -3.36
N ASP A 304 -4.27 12.96 -4.19
CA ASP A 304 -3.71 12.60 -5.49
C ASP A 304 -4.73 12.94 -6.56
N PHE A 305 -4.33 13.77 -7.51
CA PHE A 305 -5.11 14.12 -8.70
C PHE A 305 -4.39 13.64 -9.96
N PHE A 306 -5.14 13.08 -10.90
CA PHE A 306 -4.62 12.64 -12.18
C PHE A 306 -5.68 12.83 -13.27
N GLU A 307 -5.27 13.34 -14.40
CA GLU A 307 -6.14 13.63 -15.54
C GLU A 307 -5.47 13.18 -16.85
N VAL A 308 -6.26 12.78 -17.84
CA VAL A 308 -5.81 12.54 -19.20
C VAL A 308 -6.84 13.09 -20.18
N ASN A 309 -6.41 14.03 -21.00
CA ASN A 309 -7.18 14.45 -22.18
C ASN A 309 -6.81 13.53 -23.35
N ASP A 310 -7.50 12.41 -23.45
CA ASP A 310 -7.19 11.33 -24.37
C ASP A 310 -7.45 11.75 -25.83
N LYS A 311 -6.39 11.74 -26.63
CA LYS A 311 -6.38 12.13 -28.06
C LYS A 311 -6.09 10.94 -28.98
N ASP A 312 -6.40 9.71 -28.57
CA ASP A 312 -6.23 8.56 -29.45
C ASP A 312 -6.89 8.82 -30.81
N LYS A 313 -6.22 8.39 -31.87
CA LYS A 313 -6.73 8.57 -33.26
C LYS A 313 -8.03 7.82 -33.46
N ASP A 314 -8.14 6.62 -32.88
CA ASP A 314 -9.37 5.87 -32.86
C ASP A 314 -10.24 6.33 -31.67
N ARG A 315 -11.35 6.98 -31.99
CA ARG A 315 -12.26 7.53 -30.98
C ARG A 315 -12.84 6.45 -30.08
N GLN A 316 -13.06 5.23 -30.56
CA GLN A 316 -13.59 4.13 -29.72
C GLN A 316 -12.65 3.77 -28.58
N ASN A 317 -11.33 3.93 -28.77
CA ASN A 317 -10.34 3.64 -27.76
C ASN A 317 -10.11 4.78 -26.77
N ARG A 318 -10.77 5.92 -26.94
CA ARG A 318 -10.59 7.08 -26.05
C ARG A 318 -11.25 6.85 -24.71
N ALA A 319 -10.49 7.11 -23.67
CA ALA A 319 -10.95 7.11 -22.29
C ALA A 319 -10.49 8.41 -21.59
N PRO A 320 -10.95 9.60 -22.04
CA PRO A 320 -10.63 10.85 -21.35
C PRO A 320 -11.27 10.86 -19.98
N GLY A 321 -10.61 11.49 -19.02
CA GLY A 321 -11.18 11.59 -17.69
C GLY A 321 -10.17 12.00 -16.64
N GLU A 322 -10.62 11.94 -15.41
CA GLU A 322 -9.87 12.33 -14.23
C GLU A 322 -10.12 11.38 -13.05
N SER A 323 -9.19 11.38 -12.12
CA SER A 323 -9.33 10.70 -10.82
C SER A 323 -8.81 11.60 -9.71
N LEU A 324 -9.44 11.50 -8.56
CA LEU A 324 -9.07 12.19 -7.33
C LEU A 324 -9.13 11.21 -6.16
N LYS A 325 -8.00 10.98 -5.52
CA LYS A 325 -7.91 10.17 -4.32
C LYS A 325 -7.50 11.05 -3.15
N VAL A 326 -8.35 11.12 -2.11
CA VAL A 326 -8.06 11.88 -0.89
C VAL A 326 -8.19 10.95 0.30
N VAL A 327 -7.13 10.85 1.09
CA VAL A 327 -7.14 10.14 2.37
C VAL A 327 -6.69 11.10 3.45
N GLY A 328 -7.54 11.32 4.43
CA GLY A 328 -7.27 12.23 5.54
C GLY A 328 -7.79 11.71 6.85
N ASP A 329 -7.02 11.90 7.92
CA ASP A 329 -7.39 11.61 9.30
C ASP A 329 -6.83 12.71 10.22
N THR A 330 -7.65 13.21 11.14
CA THR A 330 -7.24 14.22 12.13
C THR A 330 -7.96 14.03 13.45
N LEU A 331 -7.21 14.14 14.54
CA LEU A 331 -7.73 14.22 15.91
C LEU A 331 -7.78 15.67 16.45
N ASP A 332 -7.32 16.64 15.63
CA ASP A 332 -7.10 18.02 16.05
C ASP A 332 -8.18 18.99 15.60
N LEU A 333 -9.38 18.51 15.26
CA LEU A 333 -10.47 19.41 14.97
C LEU A 333 -10.91 20.18 16.23
N PRO A 334 -11.44 21.44 16.09
CA PRO A 334 -11.93 22.22 17.21
C PRO A 334 -12.86 21.43 18.11
N TRP A 335 -12.83 21.73 19.39
CA TRP A 335 -13.65 21.08 20.45
C TRP A 335 -13.39 19.58 20.64
N GLY A 336 -12.27 19.04 20.12
CA GLY A 336 -11.90 17.63 20.28
C GLY A 336 -12.68 16.69 19.37
N PHE A 337 -13.10 17.16 18.21
CA PHE A 337 -13.64 16.29 17.16
C PHE A 337 -12.51 15.58 16.41
N ARG A 338 -12.78 14.37 15.96
CA ARG A 338 -11.97 13.63 14.97
C ARG A 338 -12.64 13.75 13.61
N GLY A 339 -11.84 13.93 12.56
CA GLY A 339 -12.32 13.95 11.18
C GLY A 339 -11.60 12.91 10.33
N VAL A 340 -12.33 12.23 9.45
CA VAL A 340 -11.79 11.32 8.45
C VAL A 340 -12.40 11.65 7.10
N ALA A 341 -11.57 11.63 6.07
CA ALA A 341 -12.00 11.72 4.67
C ALA A 341 -11.34 10.59 3.87
N ASP A 342 -12.15 9.88 3.10
CA ASP A 342 -11.72 8.84 2.18
C ASP A 342 -12.48 9.02 0.86
N VAL A 343 -11.74 9.44 -0.16
CA VAL A 343 -12.27 9.75 -1.49
C VAL A 343 -11.47 8.98 -2.52
N ASP A 344 -12.12 8.12 -3.26
CA ASP A 344 -11.63 7.48 -4.47
C ASP A 344 -12.59 7.79 -5.62
N TYR A 345 -12.46 8.99 -6.18
CA TYR A 345 -13.27 9.45 -7.30
C TYR A 345 -12.61 9.10 -8.63
N VAL A 346 -13.40 8.62 -9.56
CA VAL A 346 -13.00 8.44 -10.96
C VAL A 346 -14.16 8.84 -11.87
N SER A 347 -13.82 9.47 -12.99
CA SER A 347 -14.82 9.93 -13.96
C SER A 347 -15.52 8.78 -14.70
N SER A 348 -14.84 7.64 -14.92
CA SER A 348 -15.36 6.44 -15.57
C SER A 348 -14.51 5.21 -15.27
N LEU A 349 -15.11 4.03 -15.35
CA LEU A 349 -14.36 2.77 -15.22
C LEU A 349 -13.41 2.56 -16.41
N ALA A 350 -13.81 2.97 -17.61
CA ALA A 350 -12.94 2.93 -18.80
C ALA A 350 -11.65 3.76 -18.60
N PHE A 351 -11.75 4.93 -17.97
CA PHE A 351 -10.58 5.73 -17.59
C PHE A 351 -9.71 4.98 -16.59
N ARG A 352 -10.31 4.45 -15.52
CA ARG A 352 -9.61 3.68 -14.48
C ARG A 352 -8.91 2.48 -15.09
N GLU A 353 -9.60 1.64 -15.87
CA GLU A 353 -9.00 0.50 -16.53
C GLU A 353 -7.81 0.88 -17.42
N THR A 354 -7.94 1.95 -18.21
CA THR A 354 -6.92 2.35 -19.18
C THR A 354 -5.66 2.91 -18.52
N TYR A 355 -5.81 3.68 -17.41
CA TYR A 355 -4.71 4.49 -16.90
C TYR A 355 -4.19 4.07 -15.54
N SER A 356 -4.91 3.25 -14.77
CA SER A 356 -4.43 2.80 -13.45
C SER A 356 -3.09 2.07 -13.52
N PRO A 357 -2.17 2.37 -12.60
CA PRO A 357 -0.82 1.80 -12.60
C PRO A 357 -0.75 0.36 -12.10
N THR A 358 -1.77 -0.09 -11.35
CA THR A 358 -1.82 -1.44 -10.76
C THR A 358 -3.00 -2.22 -11.31
N PHE A 359 -2.87 -3.56 -11.27
CA PHE A 359 -3.96 -4.44 -11.69
C PHE A 359 -5.19 -4.28 -10.80
N THR A 360 -4.98 -4.27 -9.48
CA THR A 360 -6.06 -4.16 -8.49
C THR A 360 -6.89 -2.90 -8.69
N GLU A 361 -6.23 -1.75 -8.86
CA GLU A 361 -6.92 -0.49 -9.10
C GLU A 361 -7.66 -0.49 -10.44
N ALA A 362 -7.06 -1.07 -11.49
CA ALA A 362 -7.68 -1.12 -12.81
C ALA A 362 -8.98 -1.93 -12.85
N VAL A 363 -9.10 -2.98 -12.02
CA VAL A 363 -10.30 -3.85 -11.98
C VAL A 363 -11.32 -3.42 -10.94
N ASN A 364 -11.03 -2.42 -10.12
CA ASN A 364 -11.96 -1.92 -9.11
C ASN A 364 -13.10 -1.15 -9.79
N SER A 365 -14.33 -1.68 -9.72
CA SER A 365 -15.52 -1.07 -10.29
C SER A 365 -16.15 0.00 -9.40
N GLU A 366 -15.72 0.10 -8.15
CA GLU A 366 -16.25 1.06 -7.19
C GLU A 366 -15.48 2.37 -7.18
N ALA A 367 -16.21 3.47 -7.08
CA ALA A 367 -15.71 4.79 -6.72
C ALA A 367 -16.48 5.28 -5.51
N HIS A 368 -15.79 5.81 -4.50
CA HIS A 368 -16.44 6.30 -3.29
C HIS A 368 -15.91 7.67 -2.87
N GLN A 369 -16.78 8.40 -2.20
CA GLN A 369 -16.49 9.70 -1.59
C GLN A 369 -17.14 9.65 -0.22
N ALA A 370 -16.36 9.51 0.82
CA ALA A 370 -16.88 9.40 2.18
C ALA A 370 -16.11 10.31 3.12
N GLY A 371 -16.79 10.84 4.10
CA GLY A 371 -16.18 11.60 5.16
C GLY A 371 -17.06 11.64 6.40
N PHE A 372 -16.42 11.65 7.54
CA PHE A 372 -17.15 11.81 8.80
C PHE A 372 -16.40 12.68 9.80
N VAL A 373 -17.16 13.29 10.70
CA VAL A 373 -16.65 13.99 11.86
C VAL A 373 -17.30 13.35 13.08
N THR A 374 -16.50 12.89 14.02
CA THR A 374 -16.95 12.21 15.23
C THR A 374 -16.40 12.87 16.49
N LYS A 375 -17.16 12.80 17.57
CA LYS A 375 -16.73 13.14 18.92
C LYS A 375 -17.28 12.17 19.93
N ASP A 376 -16.37 11.64 20.75
CA ASP A 376 -16.72 10.75 21.85
C ASP A 376 -16.87 11.53 23.14
N PHE A 377 -17.97 11.27 23.86
CA PHE A 377 -18.32 11.85 25.16
C PHE A 377 -18.45 10.73 26.18
N GLN A 378 -17.36 10.22 26.71
CA GLN A 378 -17.37 9.06 27.62
C GLN A 378 -18.07 7.83 27.00
N ALA A 379 -19.38 7.65 27.32
CA ALA A 379 -20.18 6.54 26.84
C ALA A 379 -21.01 6.85 25.58
N TYR A 380 -20.89 8.04 25.00
CA TYR A 380 -21.64 8.47 23.84
C TYR A 380 -20.71 8.93 22.74
N SER A 381 -21.06 8.64 21.50
CA SER A 381 -20.43 9.25 20.33
C SER A 381 -21.45 10.01 19.50
N LEU A 382 -21.03 11.13 18.95
CA LEU A 382 -21.78 11.90 17.98
C LEU A 382 -21.02 11.89 16.66
N ASN A 383 -21.69 11.50 15.58
CA ASN A 383 -21.11 11.43 14.25
C ASN A 383 -21.92 12.25 13.26
N VAL A 384 -21.22 12.93 12.37
CA VAL A 384 -21.79 13.50 11.14
C VAL A 384 -21.08 12.84 9.98
N TYR A 385 -21.80 12.13 9.16
CA TYR A 385 -21.29 11.30 8.06
C TYR A 385 -21.93 11.69 6.74
N ALA A 386 -21.15 11.76 5.68
CA ALA A 386 -21.64 11.92 4.32
C ALA A 386 -20.88 10.99 3.38
N SER A 387 -21.62 10.37 2.46
CA SER A 387 -21.00 9.48 1.48
C SER A 387 -21.69 9.47 0.12
N ARG A 388 -20.94 9.09 -0.88
CA ARG A 388 -21.41 8.75 -2.21
C ARG A 388 -20.61 7.55 -2.70
N TYR A 389 -21.27 6.43 -2.90
CA TYR A 389 -20.71 5.24 -3.52
C TYR A 389 -21.27 5.13 -4.94
N GLN A 390 -20.42 4.84 -5.88
CA GLN A 390 -20.77 4.61 -7.28
C GLN A 390 -20.15 3.31 -7.73
N ASP A 391 -20.97 2.39 -8.17
CA ASP A 391 -20.56 1.09 -8.65
C ASP A 391 -20.83 0.99 -10.13
N PHE A 392 -19.78 0.91 -10.92
CA PHE A 392 -19.89 0.78 -12.37
C PHE A 392 -20.25 -0.64 -12.75
N LEU A 393 -21.34 -0.83 -13.45
CA LEU A 393 -21.88 -2.15 -13.80
C LEU A 393 -21.02 -2.87 -14.85
N SER A 394 -20.39 -2.14 -15.74
CA SER A 394 -19.47 -2.68 -16.74
C SER A 394 -18.58 -1.58 -17.31
N ALA A 395 -17.34 -1.93 -17.64
CA ALA A 395 -16.48 -1.10 -18.45
C ALA A 395 -16.92 -1.18 -19.92
N GLN A 396 -17.17 -0.01 -20.53
CA GLN A 396 -17.57 0.10 -21.93
C GLN A 396 -16.76 1.19 -22.61
N PRO A 397 -16.53 1.09 -23.94
CA PRO A 397 -16.02 2.24 -24.68
C PRO A 397 -16.92 3.45 -24.49
N LEU A 398 -16.36 4.56 -24.01
CA LEU A 398 -17.10 5.82 -23.79
C LEU A 398 -17.62 6.44 -25.09
N TYR A 399 -17.09 6.03 -26.23
CA TYR A 399 -17.51 6.46 -27.54
C TYR A 399 -17.97 5.27 -28.37
N GLN A 400 -19.24 5.27 -28.73
CA GLN A 400 -19.80 4.30 -29.69
C GLN A 400 -19.82 4.92 -31.07
N CYS A 401 -19.10 4.30 -32.03
CA CYS A 401 -18.89 4.83 -33.34
C CYS A 401 -19.62 3.98 -34.40
N GLN A 402 -20.37 4.65 -35.27
CA GLN A 402 -20.93 4.06 -36.50
C GLN A 402 -20.29 4.81 -37.71
N GLY A 403 -19.29 4.18 -38.33
CA GLY A 403 -18.49 4.83 -39.37
C GLY A 403 -17.69 6.02 -38.79
N SER A 404 -17.87 7.21 -39.32
CA SER A 404 -17.20 8.43 -38.83
C SER A 404 -17.92 9.17 -37.72
N GLN A 405 -19.16 8.78 -37.39
CA GLN A 405 -19.95 9.38 -36.32
C GLN A 405 -19.74 8.61 -35.02
N CYS A 406 -19.29 9.30 -33.97
CA CYS A 406 -19.09 8.75 -32.64
C CYS A 406 -19.92 9.54 -31.63
N GLN A 407 -20.73 8.83 -30.88
CA GLN A 407 -21.53 9.38 -29.78
C GLN A 407 -20.86 9.01 -28.45
N TYR A 408 -20.83 9.97 -27.52
CA TYR A 408 -20.43 9.70 -26.15
C TYR A 408 -21.59 8.99 -25.41
N VAL A 409 -21.27 7.86 -24.78
CA VAL A 409 -22.23 7.06 -23.99
C VAL A 409 -21.63 6.88 -22.61
N PRO A 410 -22.22 7.47 -21.57
CA PRO A 410 -21.75 7.28 -20.21
C PRO A 410 -21.96 5.83 -19.78
N GLU A 411 -21.08 5.33 -18.92
CA GLU A 411 -21.20 4.00 -18.33
C GLU A 411 -22.39 3.93 -17.35
N SER A 412 -23.06 2.79 -17.36
CA SER A 412 -24.11 2.51 -16.39
C SER A 412 -23.51 2.26 -15.01
N SER A 413 -24.12 2.84 -13.97
CA SER A 413 -23.67 2.67 -12.59
C SER A 413 -24.83 2.71 -11.61
N VAL A 414 -24.65 2.04 -10.49
CA VAL A 414 -25.50 2.23 -9.29
C VAL A 414 -24.83 3.28 -8.42
N ILE A 415 -25.60 4.27 -7.96
CA ILE A 415 -25.09 5.33 -7.09
C ILE A 415 -25.90 5.34 -5.80
N LEU A 416 -25.22 5.13 -4.68
CA LEU A 416 -25.75 5.30 -3.34
C LEU A 416 -25.26 6.63 -2.77
N ARG A 417 -26.16 7.44 -2.24
CA ARG A 417 -25.85 8.75 -1.67
C ARG A 417 -26.39 8.84 -0.25
N GLN A 418 -25.57 9.34 0.63
CA GLN A 418 -25.99 9.79 1.95
C GLN A 418 -25.54 11.24 2.10
N THR A 419 -26.50 12.14 2.22
CA THR A 419 -26.24 13.53 2.61
C THR A 419 -25.71 13.54 4.05
N PRO A 420 -25.24 14.67 4.61
CA PRO A 420 -24.80 14.67 5.98
C PRO A 420 -25.83 14.04 6.91
N GLN A 421 -25.51 12.84 7.41
CA GLN A 421 -26.30 12.10 8.38
C GLN A 421 -25.79 12.44 9.77
N PHE A 422 -26.70 12.76 10.65
CA PHE A 422 -26.40 12.90 12.07
C PHE A 422 -26.64 11.57 12.73
N SER A 423 -25.61 10.96 13.32
CA SER A 423 -25.76 9.73 14.08
C SER A 423 -25.21 9.89 15.48
N SER A 424 -25.84 9.23 16.45
CA SER A 424 -25.36 9.14 17.82
C SER A 424 -25.45 7.72 18.28
N GLN A 425 -24.40 7.28 18.98
CA GLN A 425 -24.33 5.96 19.59
C GLN A 425 -24.08 6.12 21.09
N GLY A 426 -24.81 5.36 21.90
CA GLY A 426 -24.51 5.17 23.31
C GLY A 426 -23.91 3.79 23.50
N MET A 427 -22.72 3.74 24.12
CA MET A 427 -22.10 2.48 24.47
C MET A 427 -22.85 1.81 25.63
N ASP A 428 -22.66 0.53 25.83
CA ASP A 428 -23.19 -0.26 26.91
C ASP A 428 -23.00 0.41 28.28
N LYS A 429 -24.03 1.07 28.74
CA LYS A 429 -24.04 1.71 30.06
C LYS A 429 -24.73 0.82 31.08
N GLN A 430 -24.00 0.42 32.11
CA GLN A 430 -24.53 -0.37 33.20
C GLN A 430 -25.59 0.40 33.99
N ALA A 431 -26.69 -0.25 34.27
CA ALA A 431 -27.78 0.30 35.10
C ALA A 431 -27.49 0.10 36.60
N GLY A 432 -26.76 1.04 37.18
CA GLY A 432 -26.33 0.96 38.59
C GLY A 432 -25.41 -0.24 38.82
N ASP A 433 -25.65 -1.03 39.86
CA ASP A 433 -24.89 -2.25 40.16
C ASP A 433 -25.51 -3.51 39.54
N SER A 434 -26.52 -3.37 38.67
CA SER A 434 -27.19 -4.49 38.00
C SER A 434 -26.38 -5.01 36.82
N PRO A 435 -26.53 -6.29 36.45
CA PRO A 435 -25.89 -6.84 35.24
C PRO A 435 -26.55 -6.39 33.92
N LEU A 436 -27.46 -5.41 34.01
CA LEU A 436 -28.18 -4.87 32.86
C LEU A 436 -27.46 -3.67 32.24
N TYR A 437 -27.25 -3.71 30.93
CA TYR A 437 -26.60 -2.69 30.14
C TYR A 437 -27.57 -2.15 29.10
N PHE A 438 -27.48 -0.87 28.83
CA PHE A 438 -28.26 -0.21 27.79
C PHE A 438 -27.32 0.41 26.76
N SER A 439 -27.64 0.17 25.50
CA SER A 439 -27.03 0.80 24.35
C SER A 439 -28.10 1.38 23.43
N PHE A 440 -27.73 2.34 22.62
CA PHE A 440 -28.59 2.84 21.55
C PHE A 440 -27.78 3.30 20.36
N GLN A 441 -28.38 3.22 19.21
CA GLN A 441 -27.92 3.83 17.99
C GLN A 441 -29.04 4.62 17.35
N THR A 442 -28.73 5.79 16.82
CA THR A 442 -29.71 6.60 16.09
C THR A 442 -29.02 7.31 14.92
N SER A 443 -29.76 7.45 13.82
CA SER A 443 -29.29 8.21 12.66
C SER A 443 -30.44 8.97 12.03
N ALA A 444 -30.17 10.16 11.50
CA ALA A 444 -31.14 11.00 10.78
C ALA A 444 -30.43 11.70 9.62
N GLY A 445 -31.02 11.67 8.45
CA GLY A 445 -30.51 12.34 7.24
C GLY A 445 -31.29 11.97 6.00
N GLU A 446 -30.74 12.30 4.85
CA GLU A 446 -31.33 11.92 3.57
C GLU A 446 -30.44 10.90 2.88
N VAL A 447 -31.04 9.88 2.33
CA VAL A 447 -30.40 8.77 1.62
C VAL A 447 -30.99 8.62 0.23
N GLY A 448 -30.22 8.18 -0.74
CA GLY A 448 -30.71 8.03 -2.11
C GLY A 448 -30.00 6.95 -2.87
N ARG A 449 -30.73 6.27 -3.75
CA ARG A 449 -30.19 5.28 -4.69
C ARG A 449 -30.59 5.66 -6.10
N THR A 450 -29.66 5.63 -7.01
CA THR A 450 -29.90 5.77 -8.44
C THR A 450 -29.41 4.52 -9.14
N GLU A 451 -30.27 3.86 -9.88
CA GLU A 451 -29.97 2.61 -10.57
C GLU A 451 -30.65 2.60 -11.93
N PRO A 452 -29.98 2.12 -13.00
CA PRO A 452 -30.57 2.00 -14.34
C PRO A 452 -31.78 1.06 -14.32
N GLY A 453 -32.90 1.53 -14.85
CA GLY A 453 -34.12 0.73 -14.92
C GLY A 453 -35.03 0.81 -13.67
N LEU A 454 -34.59 1.48 -12.61
CA LEU A 454 -35.40 1.76 -11.43
C LEU A 454 -35.73 3.25 -11.35
N ASP A 455 -37.03 3.55 -11.29
CA ASP A 455 -37.52 4.91 -11.07
C ASP A 455 -37.63 5.18 -9.56
N LEU A 456 -36.49 5.54 -8.96
CA LEU A 456 -36.40 5.89 -7.55
C LEU A 456 -36.21 7.39 -7.37
N PRO A 457 -36.70 7.97 -6.28
CA PRO A 457 -36.41 9.36 -5.94
C PRO A 457 -34.91 9.52 -5.65
N SER A 458 -34.38 10.68 -6.01
CA SER A 458 -32.94 10.96 -5.87
C SER A 458 -32.47 10.98 -4.41
N LEU A 459 -33.32 11.37 -3.49
CA LEU A 459 -33.10 11.44 -2.04
C LEU A 459 -34.43 11.22 -1.30
N SER A 460 -34.33 10.55 -0.16
CA SER A 460 -35.41 10.31 0.79
C SER A 460 -34.93 10.53 2.22
N SER A 461 -35.71 11.19 3.06
CA SER A 461 -35.40 11.29 4.48
C SER A 461 -35.46 9.94 5.15
N ARG A 462 -34.53 9.68 6.07
CA ARG A 462 -34.53 8.51 6.93
C ARG A 462 -34.23 8.92 8.36
N LEU A 463 -35.02 8.43 9.28
CA LEU A 463 -34.76 8.47 10.72
C LEU A 463 -34.74 7.04 11.23
N ASP A 464 -33.71 6.67 11.91
CA ASP A 464 -33.50 5.33 12.47
C ASP A 464 -33.19 5.45 13.95
N VAL A 465 -33.76 4.59 14.78
CA VAL A 465 -33.53 4.54 16.23
C VAL A 465 -33.53 3.09 16.68
N HIS A 466 -32.40 2.64 17.25
CA HIS A 466 -32.22 1.28 17.72
C HIS A 466 -31.71 1.26 19.18
N PRO A 467 -32.62 1.28 20.19
CA PRO A 467 -32.27 1.01 21.56
C PRO A 467 -32.15 -0.51 21.81
N GLU A 468 -31.19 -0.90 22.61
CA GLU A 468 -30.95 -2.28 23.01
C GLU A 468 -30.65 -2.39 24.51
N ALA A 469 -31.16 -3.44 25.13
CA ALA A 469 -30.88 -3.82 26.51
C ALA A 469 -30.18 -5.19 26.55
N THR A 470 -28.99 -5.25 27.13
CA THR A 470 -28.18 -6.47 27.24
C THR A 470 -28.04 -6.86 28.71
N LEU A 471 -28.34 -8.09 29.03
CA LEU A 471 -28.23 -8.62 30.38
C LEU A 471 -27.00 -9.57 30.43
N ARG A 472 -25.96 -9.16 31.14
CA ARG A 472 -24.76 -9.99 31.34
C ARG A 472 -24.95 -10.82 32.59
N LEU A 473 -25.41 -12.05 32.42
CA LEU A 473 -25.63 -12.96 33.57
C LEU A 473 -24.29 -13.39 34.17
N PRO A 474 -24.23 -13.60 35.51
CA PRO A 474 -23.05 -14.16 36.13
C PRO A 474 -22.72 -15.54 35.53
N GLU A 475 -21.43 -15.84 35.45
CA GLU A 475 -20.95 -17.16 35.04
C GLU A 475 -21.58 -18.27 35.88
N PHE A 476 -22.12 -19.28 35.19
CA PHE A 476 -22.70 -20.45 35.82
C PHE A 476 -22.07 -21.73 35.25
N TRP A 477 -21.28 -22.44 36.07
CA TRP A 477 -20.54 -23.65 35.67
C TRP A 477 -19.65 -23.46 34.44
N GLY A 478 -19.06 -22.29 34.28
CA GLY A 478 -18.24 -21.96 33.12
C GLY A 478 -19.04 -21.51 31.87
N PHE A 479 -20.37 -21.47 31.95
CA PHE A 479 -21.23 -20.93 30.87
C PHE A 479 -21.44 -19.43 31.08
N HIS A 480 -21.22 -18.68 29.98
CA HIS A 480 -21.61 -17.28 29.93
C HIS A 480 -22.87 -17.16 29.05
N LEU A 481 -23.89 -16.54 29.61
CA LEU A 481 -25.16 -16.31 28.93
C LEU A 481 -25.45 -14.82 28.89
N THR A 482 -25.64 -14.31 27.69
CA THR A 482 -25.86 -12.89 27.45
C THR A 482 -27.10 -12.70 26.54
N PRO A 483 -28.32 -12.66 27.12
CA PRO A 483 -29.47 -12.25 26.33
C PRO A 483 -29.47 -10.76 26.09
N SER A 484 -29.89 -10.36 24.87
CA SER A 484 -30.18 -8.98 24.54
C SER A 484 -31.56 -8.84 23.87
N ALA A 485 -32.16 -7.70 24.03
CA ALA A 485 -33.42 -7.37 23.39
C ALA A 485 -33.40 -5.90 22.92
N GLY A 486 -33.82 -5.66 21.70
CA GLY A 486 -33.80 -4.36 21.06
C GLY A 486 -35.05 -4.11 20.22
N VAL A 487 -35.20 -2.88 19.81
CA VAL A 487 -36.21 -2.44 18.87
C VAL A 487 -35.53 -1.59 17.81
N ASP A 488 -35.67 -1.96 16.54
CA ASP A 488 -35.25 -1.14 15.42
C ASP A 488 -36.46 -0.44 14.84
N ALA A 489 -36.50 0.88 14.93
CA ALA A 489 -37.56 1.72 14.44
C ALA A 489 -37.05 2.71 13.40
N ALA A 490 -37.45 2.55 12.16
CA ALA A 490 -37.02 3.41 11.07
C ALA A 490 -38.25 4.05 10.37
N ARG A 491 -38.14 5.35 10.07
CA ARG A 491 -39.09 6.07 9.25
C ARG A 491 -38.43 6.52 7.95
N TYR A 492 -39.04 6.12 6.84
CA TYR A 492 -38.62 6.49 5.50
C TYR A 492 -39.57 7.54 4.91
N GLY A 493 -39.06 8.60 4.33
CA GLY A 493 -39.87 9.64 3.69
C GLY A 493 -40.53 9.16 2.41
N ILE A 494 -40.02 8.10 1.79
CA ILE A 494 -40.52 7.54 0.53
C ILE A 494 -40.28 6.01 0.55
N SER A 495 -41.28 5.27 0.05
CA SER A 495 -41.23 3.83 -0.14
C SER A 495 -41.23 3.42 -1.62
N LEU A 496 -41.13 2.12 -1.87
CA LEU A 496 -41.30 1.50 -3.20
C LEU A 496 -42.78 1.30 -3.55
N ASP A 497 -43.71 1.61 -2.64
CA ASP A 497 -45.16 1.61 -2.92
C ASP A 497 -45.46 2.47 -4.18
N PRO A 498 -46.39 2.06 -5.04
CA PRO A 498 -46.80 2.84 -6.22
C PRO A 498 -47.14 4.31 -5.95
N ASN A 499 -47.69 4.60 -4.76
CA ASN A 499 -48.00 5.96 -4.33
C ASN A 499 -46.80 6.69 -3.70
N ARG A 500 -45.71 5.99 -3.43
CA ARG A 500 -44.50 6.51 -2.78
C ARG A 500 -44.78 7.15 -1.40
N GLU A 501 -45.70 6.56 -0.64
CA GLU A 501 -46.01 7.06 0.68
C GLU A 501 -44.86 6.84 1.68
N PRO A 502 -44.75 7.69 2.70
CA PRO A 502 -43.80 7.45 3.80
C PRO A 502 -44.07 6.12 4.50
N LEU A 503 -43.02 5.43 4.91
CA LEU A 503 -43.10 4.11 5.50
C LEU A 503 -42.45 4.09 6.89
N ASP A 504 -43.13 3.47 7.87
CA ASP A 504 -42.59 3.23 9.20
C ASP A 504 -42.28 1.75 9.37
N ARG A 505 -40.98 1.43 9.51
CA ARG A 505 -40.51 0.08 9.83
C ARG A 505 -40.33 -0.07 11.35
N LEU A 506 -40.84 -1.14 11.90
CA LEU A 506 -40.65 -1.48 13.30
C LEU A 506 -40.32 -2.95 13.42
N LEU A 507 -39.08 -3.25 13.88
CA LEU A 507 -38.59 -4.57 14.12
C LEU A 507 -38.34 -4.76 15.63
N GLY A 508 -38.77 -5.88 16.18
CA GLY A 508 -38.36 -6.34 17.50
C GLY A 508 -37.23 -7.35 17.38
N GLU A 509 -36.19 -7.14 18.11
CA GLU A 509 -35.01 -8.00 18.09
C GLU A 509 -34.81 -8.68 19.43
N PHE A 510 -34.38 -9.94 19.38
CA PHE A 510 -33.94 -10.70 20.53
C PHE A 510 -32.72 -11.53 20.14
N SER A 511 -31.65 -11.47 20.93
CA SER A 511 -30.51 -12.35 20.77
C SER A 511 -30.13 -13.03 22.08
N LEU A 512 -29.57 -14.21 21.99
CA LEU A 512 -29.07 -14.99 23.11
C LEU A 512 -27.71 -15.55 22.73
N ASP A 513 -26.66 -14.98 23.32
CA ASP A 513 -25.29 -15.47 23.21
C ASP A 513 -24.99 -16.44 24.34
N LEU A 514 -24.69 -17.67 24.01
CA LEU A 514 -24.29 -18.73 24.91
C LEU A 514 -22.87 -19.17 24.62
N ARG A 515 -21.96 -18.89 25.52
CA ARG A 515 -20.58 -19.35 25.49
C ARG A 515 -20.38 -20.46 26.52
N PRO A 516 -20.31 -21.70 26.06
CA PRO A 516 -19.94 -22.83 26.90
C PRO A 516 -18.49 -22.68 27.43
N PRO A 517 -18.11 -23.43 28.45
CA PRO A 517 -16.74 -23.45 28.96
C PRO A 517 -15.74 -23.73 27.86
N SER A 518 -14.67 -22.97 27.81
CA SER A 518 -13.54 -23.24 26.92
C SER A 518 -12.77 -24.46 27.42
N PHE A 519 -12.42 -25.37 26.53
CA PHE A 519 -11.57 -26.51 26.85
C PHE A 519 -10.12 -26.18 26.57
N GLU A 520 -9.28 -26.23 27.56
CA GLU A 520 -7.87 -25.91 27.37
C GLU A 520 -6.95 -27.03 27.81
N LYS A 521 -5.88 -27.24 27.09
CA LYS A 521 -4.83 -28.19 27.43
C LYS A 521 -3.45 -27.57 27.21
N VAL A 522 -2.71 -27.46 28.32
CA VAL A 522 -1.31 -27.08 28.28
C VAL A 522 -0.46 -28.33 28.16
N PHE A 523 0.38 -28.42 27.15
CA PHE A 523 1.29 -29.54 26.98
C PHE A 523 2.57 -29.28 27.78
N SER A 524 2.83 -30.13 28.74
CA SER A 524 4.00 -30.02 29.66
C SER A 524 5.34 -30.26 28.94
N ARG A 525 5.33 -31.05 27.85
CA ARG A 525 6.54 -31.38 27.09
C ARG A 525 6.89 -30.25 26.17
N SER A 526 8.04 -29.63 26.35
CA SER A 526 8.58 -28.65 25.44
C SER A 526 9.03 -29.34 24.12
N LEU A 527 8.58 -28.83 22.98
CA LEU A 527 9.03 -29.27 21.67
C LEU A 527 9.79 -28.11 21.01
N ARG A 528 11.07 -28.30 20.66
CA ARG A 528 11.92 -27.27 20.08
C ARG A 528 11.98 -25.98 20.91
N HIS A 529 12.09 -26.09 22.22
CA HIS A 529 12.11 -24.98 23.19
C HIS A 529 10.84 -24.10 23.15
N ARG A 530 9.68 -24.72 22.86
CA ARG A 530 8.37 -24.08 22.91
C ARG A 530 7.41 -24.96 23.68
N ARG A 531 6.57 -24.33 24.54
CA ARG A 531 5.42 -24.96 25.17
C ARG A 531 4.17 -24.61 24.40
N PHE A 532 3.25 -25.56 24.28
CA PHE A 532 2.02 -25.41 23.51
C PHE A 532 0.82 -25.40 24.44
N LYS A 533 -0.17 -24.59 24.05
CA LYS A 533 -1.51 -24.58 24.65
C LYS A 533 -2.52 -24.75 23.51
N HIS A 534 -3.43 -25.72 23.63
CA HIS A 534 -4.57 -25.88 22.75
C HIS A 534 -5.80 -25.40 23.49
N VAL A 535 -6.57 -24.53 22.87
CA VAL A 535 -7.83 -23.98 23.38
C VAL A 535 -8.93 -24.30 22.36
N ILE A 536 -10.07 -24.75 22.84
CA ILE A 536 -11.28 -25.00 22.05
C ILE A 536 -12.37 -24.12 22.65
N GLU A 537 -12.92 -23.22 21.84
CA GLU A 537 -13.92 -22.22 22.23
C GLU A 537 -15.19 -22.46 21.42
N PRO A 538 -16.21 -23.10 22.00
CA PRO A 538 -17.52 -23.19 21.41
C PRO A 538 -18.29 -21.90 21.63
N ASP A 539 -19.13 -21.53 20.67
CA ASP A 539 -20.01 -20.38 20.73
C ASP A 539 -21.34 -20.69 20.04
N ILE A 540 -22.45 -20.27 20.65
CA ILE A 540 -23.81 -20.51 20.12
C ILE A 540 -24.59 -19.21 20.27
N THR A 541 -25.06 -18.66 19.17
CA THR A 541 -25.88 -17.45 19.14
C THR A 541 -27.25 -17.73 18.52
N TYR A 542 -28.31 -17.50 19.27
CA TYR A 542 -29.67 -17.49 18.75
C TYR A 542 -30.08 -16.06 18.45
N ARG A 543 -30.71 -15.81 17.29
CA ARG A 543 -31.22 -14.49 16.91
C ARG A 543 -32.65 -14.61 16.36
N LEU A 544 -33.51 -13.72 16.86
CA LEU A 544 -34.89 -13.58 16.41
C LEU A 544 -35.14 -12.11 16.10
N VAL A 545 -35.53 -11.81 14.88
CA VAL A 545 -36.00 -10.49 14.44
C VAL A 545 -37.41 -10.65 13.87
N LYS A 546 -38.34 -9.84 14.35
CA LYS A 546 -39.73 -9.86 13.92
C LYS A 546 -40.21 -8.47 13.54
N ALA A 547 -40.77 -8.32 12.35
CA ALA A 547 -41.44 -7.10 11.90
C ALA A 547 -42.86 -7.00 12.45
N ARG A 548 -43.29 -5.78 12.74
CA ARG A 548 -44.69 -5.48 13.05
C ARG A 548 -45.58 -5.70 11.85
N ASN A 549 -45.16 -5.19 10.68
CA ASN A 549 -45.87 -5.28 9.38
C ASN A 549 -44.93 -5.94 8.37
N PRO A 550 -44.90 -7.28 8.27
CA PRO A 550 -43.99 -7.98 7.40
C PRO A 550 -44.15 -7.65 5.90
N GLU A 551 -45.37 -7.36 5.48
CA GLU A 551 -45.70 -7.01 4.11
C GLU A 551 -45.05 -5.71 3.64
N GLU A 552 -44.89 -4.72 4.52
CA GLU A 552 -44.29 -3.42 4.22
C GLU A 552 -42.76 -3.51 4.06
N LEU A 553 -42.10 -4.59 4.51
CA LEU A 553 -40.64 -4.76 4.33
C LEU A 553 -40.24 -4.83 2.86
N ALA A 554 -41.16 -5.25 1.99
CA ALA A 554 -40.94 -5.27 0.54
C ALA A 554 -40.82 -3.88 -0.05
N ASP A 555 -41.48 -2.89 0.56
CA ASP A 555 -41.57 -1.53 0.08
C ASP A 555 -40.46 -0.62 0.62
N VAL A 556 -39.55 -1.15 1.45
CA VAL A 556 -38.39 -0.43 1.96
C VAL A 556 -37.36 -0.26 0.84
N VAL A 557 -36.98 0.99 0.57
CA VAL A 557 -35.86 1.29 -0.32
C VAL A 557 -34.56 0.90 0.39
N ARG A 558 -33.88 -0.14 -0.09
CA ARG A 558 -32.65 -0.64 0.51
C ARG A 558 -31.45 0.14 0.02
N LEU A 559 -30.78 0.85 0.91
CA LEU A 559 -29.71 1.79 0.62
C LEU A 559 -28.39 1.42 1.28
N ASP A 560 -28.46 0.91 2.52
CA ASP A 560 -27.29 0.49 3.30
C ASP A 560 -27.65 -0.67 4.25
N ASP A 561 -26.72 -1.04 5.15
CA ASP A 561 -26.87 -2.15 6.08
C ASP A 561 -28.06 -1.99 7.04
N LEU A 562 -28.45 -0.76 7.36
CA LEU A 562 -29.61 -0.49 8.22
C LEU A 562 -30.93 -0.90 7.56
N ASP A 563 -30.97 -0.89 6.23
CA ASP A 563 -32.18 -1.21 5.46
C ASP A 563 -32.29 -2.70 5.13
N ILE A 564 -31.19 -3.47 5.32
CA ILE A 564 -31.15 -4.92 5.02
C ILE A 564 -31.79 -5.76 6.14
N LEU A 565 -32.09 -5.16 7.30
CA LEU A 565 -32.72 -5.87 8.40
C LEU A 565 -34.07 -6.40 7.97
N CYS A 566 -34.15 -7.72 7.88
CA CYS A 566 -35.38 -8.46 7.59
C CYS A 566 -35.70 -9.40 8.76
N GLN A 567 -36.89 -9.97 8.76
CA GLN A 567 -37.23 -10.97 9.76
C GLN A 567 -36.25 -12.12 9.70
N THR A 568 -35.68 -12.48 10.83
CA THR A 568 -34.83 -13.68 10.93
C THR A 568 -35.20 -14.48 12.18
N ASN A 569 -35.07 -15.79 12.06
CA ASN A 569 -35.14 -16.72 13.18
C ASN A 569 -34.08 -17.78 12.94
N GLU A 570 -32.95 -17.62 13.62
CA GLU A 570 -31.78 -18.40 13.32
C GLU A 570 -30.97 -18.76 14.59
N ILE A 571 -30.22 -19.82 14.47
CA ILE A 571 -29.17 -20.20 15.42
C ILE A 571 -27.86 -20.37 14.68
N GLU A 572 -26.83 -19.68 15.13
CA GLU A 572 -25.45 -19.88 14.70
C GLU A 572 -24.72 -20.69 15.76
N TYR A 573 -23.94 -21.65 15.33
CA TYR A 573 -23.04 -22.38 16.20
C TYR A 573 -21.66 -22.45 15.57
N SER A 574 -20.65 -22.22 16.40
CA SER A 574 -19.26 -22.24 15.98
C SER A 574 -18.34 -22.89 16.99
N VAL A 575 -17.21 -23.39 16.51
CA VAL A 575 -16.11 -23.89 17.33
C VAL A 575 -14.83 -23.30 16.80
N THR A 576 -14.10 -22.58 17.67
CA THR A 576 -12.77 -22.04 17.36
C THR A 576 -11.72 -22.87 18.07
N ASN A 577 -10.76 -23.42 17.32
CA ASN A 577 -9.61 -24.13 17.85
C ASN A 577 -8.38 -23.23 17.72
N VAL A 578 -7.72 -22.95 18.84
CA VAL A 578 -6.53 -22.10 18.85
C VAL A 578 -5.34 -22.88 19.42
N ILE A 579 -4.23 -22.90 18.69
CA ILE A 579 -2.97 -23.46 19.16
C ILE A 579 -2.00 -22.32 19.39
N LEU A 580 -1.67 -22.09 20.65
CA LEU A 580 -0.70 -21.09 21.11
C LEU A 580 0.64 -21.76 21.39
N ALA A 581 1.73 -21.07 21.08
CA ALA A 581 3.08 -21.47 21.47
C ALA A 581 3.79 -20.34 22.19
N ARG A 582 4.50 -20.67 23.26
CA ARG A 582 5.37 -19.76 23.99
C ARG A 582 6.78 -20.31 24.02
N LYS A 583 7.78 -19.50 23.68
CA LYS A 583 9.18 -19.86 23.83
C LYS A 583 9.51 -20.06 25.32
N ASP A 584 10.41 -21.00 25.62
CA ASP A 584 10.95 -21.09 26.95
C ASP A 584 11.76 -19.83 27.27
N ALA A 585 11.54 -19.25 28.46
CA ALA A 585 12.26 -18.06 28.87
C ALA A 585 13.76 -18.40 29.05
N PRO A 586 14.68 -17.59 28.59
CA PRO A 586 16.10 -17.73 28.94
C PRO A 586 16.27 -17.58 30.46
N ALA A 587 17.17 -18.35 31.04
CA ALA A 587 17.45 -18.24 32.45
C ALA A 587 17.89 -16.82 32.82
N GLY A 588 17.17 -16.17 33.76
CA GLY A 588 17.47 -14.82 34.24
C GLY A 588 16.67 -13.66 33.58
N THR A 589 15.69 -13.93 32.71
CA THR A 589 14.77 -12.90 32.21
C THR A 589 13.56 -12.75 33.12
N THR A 590 13.24 -11.50 33.50
CA THR A 590 12.11 -11.14 34.37
C THR A 590 10.77 -11.20 33.63
N ASP A 591 10.74 -10.95 32.32
CA ASP A 591 9.53 -10.95 31.52
C ASP A 591 9.40 -12.25 30.72
N PRO A 592 8.30 -13.02 30.92
CA PRO A 592 8.07 -14.21 30.12
C PRO A 592 7.79 -13.82 28.66
N PRO A 593 8.33 -14.55 27.67
CA PRO A 593 8.04 -14.31 26.25
C PRO A 593 6.52 -14.39 26.00
N GLN A 594 6.01 -13.48 25.16
CA GLN A 594 4.60 -13.50 24.77
C GLN A 594 4.23 -14.81 24.05
N ALA A 595 3.03 -15.29 24.28
CA ALA A 595 2.47 -16.41 23.54
C ALA A 595 2.16 -15.96 22.10
N GLN A 596 2.52 -16.79 21.14
CA GLN A 596 2.23 -16.60 19.72
C GLN A 596 1.15 -17.59 19.29
N GLU A 597 0.14 -17.10 18.59
CA GLU A 597 -0.83 -17.95 17.92
C GLU A 597 -0.17 -18.62 16.71
N LEU A 598 -0.24 -19.95 16.64
CA LEU A 598 0.31 -20.71 15.52
C LEU A 598 -0.77 -21.20 14.57
N ILE A 599 -1.91 -21.57 15.12
CA ILE A 599 -3.08 -22.05 14.37
C ILE A 599 -4.32 -21.47 15.02
N SER A 600 -5.19 -20.91 14.21
CA SER A 600 -6.58 -20.57 14.56
C SER A 600 -7.48 -21.20 13.52
N TRP A 601 -8.44 -22.00 13.95
CA TRP A 601 -9.37 -22.66 13.08
C TRP A 601 -10.80 -22.54 13.59
N ARG A 602 -11.59 -21.72 12.92
CA ARG A 602 -13.01 -21.53 13.18
C ARG A 602 -13.83 -22.33 12.20
N ILE A 603 -14.79 -23.10 12.71
CA ILE A 603 -15.82 -23.78 11.94
C ILE A 603 -17.16 -23.26 12.43
N ALA A 604 -18.02 -22.80 11.52
CA ALA A 604 -19.31 -22.22 11.89
C ALA A 604 -20.40 -22.64 10.89
N GLN A 605 -21.64 -22.69 11.36
CA GLN A 605 -22.82 -22.93 10.54
C GLN A 605 -24.05 -22.29 11.17
N LYS A 606 -25.00 -21.86 10.35
CA LYS A 606 -26.32 -21.38 10.76
C LYS A 606 -27.43 -22.36 10.42
N TYR A 607 -28.41 -22.41 11.30
CA TYR A 607 -29.68 -23.05 11.02
C TYR A 607 -30.80 -21.99 11.05
N TYR A 608 -31.55 -21.86 9.96
CA TYR A 608 -32.67 -20.95 9.82
C TYR A 608 -33.99 -21.68 10.13
N PHE A 609 -34.68 -21.26 11.20
CA PHE A 609 -36.00 -21.79 11.53
C PHE A 609 -37.04 -21.32 10.53
N ASP A 610 -36.86 -20.09 9.99
CA ASP A 610 -37.62 -19.55 8.87
C ASP A 610 -36.69 -19.23 7.68
N PRO A 611 -36.62 -20.12 6.67
CA PRO A 611 -35.76 -19.92 5.50
C PRO A 611 -36.33 -18.91 4.51
N THR A 612 -37.51 -18.35 4.75
CA THR A 612 -38.15 -17.34 3.89
C THR A 612 -37.89 -15.93 4.37
N PHE A 613 -37.30 -15.76 5.54
CA PHE A 613 -37.10 -14.46 6.18
C PHE A 613 -38.37 -13.61 6.28
N GLY A 614 -39.43 -14.26 6.72
CA GLY A 614 -40.76 -13.61 6.83
C GLY A 614 -41.44 -13.39 5.48
N GLY A 615 -41.03 -14.16 4.45
CA GLY A 615 -41.62 -14.04 3.11
C GLY A 615 -40.98 -12.96 2.22
N VAL A 616 -40.01 -12.20 2.72
CA VAL A 616 -39.32 -11.14 1.97
C VAL A 616 -38.56 -11.71 0.76
N LEU A 617 -38.15 -12.96 0.82
CA LEU A 617 -37.48 -13.67 -0.28
C LEU A 617 -38.46 -14.43 -1.19
N GLY A 618 -39.70 -14.03 -1.20
CA GLY A 618 -40.75 -14.59 -2.09
C GLY A 618 -40.49 -14.27 -3.56
N GLN A 619 -41.07 -15.11 -4.44
CA GLN A 619 -40.87 -15.14 -5.89
C GLN A 619 -41.11 -13.83 -6.65
N ASN A 620 -41.66 -12.77 -6.02
CA ASN A 620 -42.04 -11.53 -6.70
C ASN A 620 -41.28 -10.29 -6.19
N ASN A 621 -40.24 -10.41 -5.38
CA ASN A 621 -39.52 -9.26 -4.86
C ASN A 621 -38.20 -9.00 -5.64
N PRO A 622 -38.19 -8.02 -6.57
CA PRO A 622 -37.02 -7.77 -7.44
C PRO A 622 -35.81 -7.11 -6.70
N ILE A 623 -35.95 -6.80 -5.41
CA ILE A 623 -34.98 -6.01 -4.65
C ILE A 623 -34.40 -6.84 -3.51
N VAL A 624 -34.08 -8.10 -3.77
CA VAL A 624 -33.31 -8.88 -2.84
C VAL A 624 -31.83 -8.59 -3.08
N TRP A 625 -31.26 -7.86 -2.15
CA TRP A 625 -29.82 -7.68 -2.09
C TRP A 625 -29.23 -8.98 -1.56
N GLU A 626 -28.71 -9.81 -2.44
CA GLU A 626 -27.95 -10.97 -2.04
C GLU A 626 -26.48 -10.56 -1.94
N PRO A 627 -25.81 -10.79 -0.80
CA PRO A 627 -24.35 -10.79 -0.78
C PRO A 627 -23.87 -11.86 -1.74
N THR A 628 -23.41 -11.44 -2.91
CA THR A 628 -23.05 -12.32 -4.01
C THR A 628 -21.79 -13.12 -3.74
N LEU A 629 -21.05 -12.76 -2.69
CA LEU A 629 -19.76 -13.35 -2.36
C LEU A 629 -19.54 -13.29 -0.87
N SER A 630 -19.45 -14.43 -0.23
CA SER A 630 -19.03 -14.52 1.13
C SER A 630 -17.98 -15.59 1.29
N LEU A 631 -16.72 -15.20 1.33
CA LEU A 631 -15.65 -16.11 1.76
C LEU A 631 -15.59 -16.32 3.26
N THR A 632 -16.47 -15.72 4.02
CA THR A 632 -16.52 -15.84 5.48
C THR A 632 -17.86 -15.48 6.09
N GLY A 633 -18.75 -14.92 5.31
CA GLY A 633 -20.14 -14.76 5.67
C GLY A 633 -20.93 -16.01 5.29
N PHE A 634 -22.06 -16.22 5.93
CA PHE A 634 -22.89 -17.35 5.58
C PHE A 634 -23.63 -17.04 4.29
N HIS A 635 -23.29 -17.69 3.21
CA HIS A 635 -24.06 -17.63 1.98
C HIS A 635 -25.52 -17.96 2.27
N PHE A 636 -26.38 -17.05 1.95
CA PHE A 636 -27.79 -17.29 2.02
C PHE A 636 -28.22 -18.14 0.81
N ILE A 637 -28.86 -19.27 1.09
CA ILE A 637 -29.40 -20.17 0.07
C ILE A 637 -30.92 -20.15 0.20
N PRO A 638 -31.69 -19.51 -0.71
CA PRO A 638 -33.12 -19.43 -0.62
C PRO A 638 -33.78 -20.80 -0.43
N GLY A 639 -34.75 -20.89 0.48
CA GLY A 639 -35.49 -22.10 0.76
C GLY A 639 -34.75 -23.22 1.50
N ARG A 640 -33.48 -22.96 1.94
CA ARG A 640 -32.71 -23.92 2.73
C ARG A 640 -32.63 -23.48 4.20
N ARG A 641 -32.71 -24.46 5.09
CA ARG A 641 -32.62 -24.24 6.55
C ARG A 641 -31.19 -24.21 7.07
N LEU A 642 -30.24 -24.79 6.35
CA LEU A 642 -28.84 -24.83 6.73
C LEU A 642 -28.03 -23.91 5.81
N SER A 643 -27.25 -23.03 6.43
CA SER A 643 -26.20 -22.29 5.72
C SER A 643 -25.08 -23.24 5.27
N PRO A 644 -24.21 -22.82 4.37
CA PRO A 644 -22.93 -23.49 4.19
C PRO A 644 -22.19 -23.65 5.52
N VAL A 645 -21.32 -24.65 5.60
CA VAL A 645 -20.34 -24.77 6.67
C VAL A 645 -19.16 -23.88 6.30
N VAL A 646 -18.95 -22.85 7.09
CA VAL A 646 -17.82 -21.93 6.95
C VAL A 646 -16.63 -22.45 7.73
N SER A 647 -15.47 -22.53 7.09
CA SER A 647 -14.20 -22.91 7.70
C SER A 647 -13.13 -21.85 7.44
N ASP A 648 -12.64 -21.22 8.49
CA ASP A 648 -11.53 -20.25 8.44
C ASP A 648 -10.35 -20.83 9.23
N LEU A 649 -9.27 -21.14 8.53
CA LEU A 649 -8.05 -21.72 9.07
C LEU A 649 -6.85 -20.79 8.84
N LYS A 650 -6.29 -20.26 9.93
CA LYS A 650 -5.05 -19.48 9.93
C LYS A 650 -3.91 -20.31 10.50
N VAL A 651 -2.79 -20.35 9.81
CA VAL A 651 -1.60 -21.11 10.20
C VAL A 651 -0.37 -20.24 10.08
N ALA A 652 0.27 -19.90 11.22
CA ALA A 652 1.49 -19.08 11.27
C ALA A 652 2.56 -19.72 12.19
N PRO A 653 3.11 -20.90 11.87
CA PRO A 653 4.02 -21.65 12.73
C PRO A 653 5.38 -20.99 12.88
N PHE A 654 5.74 -20.11 11.93
CA PHE A 654 7.03 -19.42 11.87
C PHE A 654 6.83 -17.95 11.50
N SER A 655 7.70 -17.08 11.96
CA SER A 655 7.67 -15.65 11.60
C SER A 655 7.89 -15.34 10.11
N PHE A 656 8.30 -16.33 9.34
CA PHE A 656 8.54 -16.21 7.89
C PHE A 656 7.46 -16.89 7.04
N TYR A 657 6.43 -17.48 7.64
CA TYR A 657 5.37 -18.20 6.93
C TYR A 657 4.03 -18.01 7.64
N ASP A 658 3.05 -17.56 6.87
CA ASP A 658 1.64 -17.51 7.25
C ASP A 658 0.76 -17.97 6.09
N THR A 659 -0.35 -18.58 6.42
CA THR A 659 -1.37 -19.03 5.47
C THR A 659 -2.74 -18.90 6.10
N GLU A 660 -3.69 -18.35 5.34
CA GLU A 660 -5.10 -18.31 5.65
C GLU A 660 -5.87 -19.10 4.57
N LEU A 661 -6.72 -20.01 5.00
CA LEU A 661 -7.59 -20.83 4.16
C LEU A 661 -9.04 -20.62 4.60
N LYS A 662 -9.85 -20.08 3.71
CA LYS A 662 -11.29 -19.89 3.88
C LYS A 662 -12.03 -20.83 2.96
N LEU A 663 -13.02 -21.55 3.47
CA LEU A 663 -13.80 -22.52 2.69
C LEU A 663 -15.27 -22.39 3.09
N ASP A 664 -16.13 -22.35 2.08
CA ASP A 664 -17.57 -22.54 2.24
C ASP A 664 -17.99 -23.88 1.62
N LEU A 665 -18.49 -24.77 2.46
CA LEU A 665 -18.85 -26.13 2.11
C LEU A 665 -20.37 -26.28 2.03
N SER A 666 -20.86 -26.86 0.95
CA SER A 666 -22.29 -27.12 0.78
C SER A 666 -22.82 -28.06 1.86
N PRO A 667 -23.91 -27.68 2.57
CA PRO A 667 -24.50 -28.53 3.60
C PRO A 667 -25.10 -29.86 3.01
N ASN A 668 -25.33 -29.89 1.73
CA ASN A 668 -25.90 -31.07 1.04
C ASN A 668 -24.82 -31.97 0.42
N GLY A 669 -23.55 -31.78 0.74
CA GLY A 669 -22.48 -32.63 0.18
C GLY A 669 -22.15 -32.37 -1.29
N GLN A 670 -22.61 -31.23 -1.86
CA GLN A 670 -22.33 -30.85 -3.25
C GLN A 670 -20.89 -30.36 -3.44
N GLY A 671 -20.06 -30.35 -2.38
CA GLY A 671 -18.67 -29.95 -2.41
C GLY A 671 -18.42 -28.53 -1.97
N ILE A 672 -17.35 -27.96 -2.49
CA ILE A 672 -16.90 -26.60 -2.18
C ILE A 672 -17.73 -25.60 -2.98
N LEU A 673 -18.32 -24.63 -2.30
CA LEU A 673 -19.05 -23.51 -2.90
C LEU A 673 -18.06 -22.42 -3.30
N ASP A 674 -17.22 -22.03 -2.37
CA ASP A 674 -16.09 -21.15 -2.62
C ASP A 674 -14.89 -21.54 -1.74
N ALA A 675 -13.72 -21.08 -2.16
CA ALA A 675 -12.47 -21.31 -1.47
C ALA A 675 -11.52 -20.13 -1.72
N GLY A 676 -10.89 -19.69 -0.66
CA GLY A 676 -9.82 -18.69 -0.73
C GLY A 676 -8.61 -19.16 0.05
N ILE A 677 -7.44 -19.11 -0.54
CA ILE A 677 -6.18 -19.34 0.15
C ILE A 677 -5.25 -18.16 -0.08
N THR A 678 -4.74 -17.60 0.98
CA THR A 678 -3.68 -16.59 0.95
C THR A 678 -2.49 -17.11 1.71
N SER A 679 -1.30 -17.05 1.12
CA SER A 679 -0.09 -17.53 1.76
C SER A 679 1.09 -16.62 1.50
N HIS A 680 1.89 -16.38 2.54
CA HIS A 680 3.11 -15.61 2.49
C HIS A 680 4.27 -16.41 3.06
N VAL A 681 5.35 -16.44 2.29
CA VAL A 681 6.62 -17.02 2.71
C VAL A 681 7.71 -15.99 2.50
N ARG A 682 8.42 -15.58 3.55
CA ARG A 682 9.56 -14.66 3.44
C ARG A 682 10.73 -15.14 4.27
N ARG A 683 11.78 -15.59 3.59
CA ARG A 683 13.00 -16.07 4.26
C ARG A 683 14.24 -15.37 3.68
N GLY A 684 14.85 -14.52 4.49
CA GLY A 684 15.99 -13.72 4.05
C GLY A 684 15.63 -12.80 2.89
N PHE A 685 16.22 -13.01 1.73
CA PHE A 685 16.03 -12.23 0.51
C PHE A 685 15.01 -12.85 -0.46
N TYR A 686 14.37 -13.95 -0.09
CA TYR A 686 13.38 -14.62 -0.93
C TYR A 686 12.01 -14.42 -0.33
N GLY A 687 11.07 -14.05 -1.16
CA GLY A 687 9.67 -13.88 -0.82
C GLY A 687 8.79 -14.58 -1.84
N LEU A 688 7.75 -15.25 -1.37
CA LEU A 688 6.67 -15.79 -2.19
C LEU A 688 5.37 -15.42 -1.50
N ALA A 689 4.48 -14.79 -2.23
CA ALA A 689 3.11 -14.51 -1.80
C ALA A 689 2.18 -15.00 -2.89
N PHE A 690 1.11 -15.66 -2.52
CA PHE A 690 0.06 -16.02 -3.46
C PHE A 690 -1.30 -15.98 -2.80
N THR A 691 -2.30 -15.64 -3.60
CA THR A 691 -3.72 -15.74 -3.26
C THR A 691 -4.39 -16.51 -4.38
N ASP A 692 -5.11 -17.56 -4.04
CA ASP A 692 -5.95 -18.32 -4.97
C ASP A 692 -7.39 -18.22 -4.50
N PHE A 693 -8.27 -17.92 -5.42
CA PHE A 693 -9.67 -17.65 -5.14
C PHE A 693 -10.55 -18.40 -6.13
N TYR A 694 -11.45 -19.23 -5.60
CA TYR A 694 -12.36 -20.07 -6.35
C TYR A 694 -13.81 -19.87 -5.94
N ILE A 695 -14.70 -19.68 -6.91
CA ILE A 695 -16.16 -19.69 -6.74
C ILE A 695 -16.77 -20.69 -7.70
N ASN A 696 -17.63 -21.56 -7.17
CA ASN A 696 -18.37 -22.52 -7.96
C ASN A 696 -19.69 -21.92 -8.45
N LYS A 697 -19.70 -21.43 -9.68
CA LYS A 697 -20.90 -20.85 -10.33
C LYS A 697 -22.07 -21.81 -10.48
N GLY A 698 -21.84 -23.09 -10.61
CA GLY A 698 -22.92 -24.08 -10.72
C GLY A 698 -23.85 -24.05 -9.51
N THR A 699 -23.30 -23.78 -8.34
CA THR A 699 -24.06 -23.60 -7.10
C THR A 699 -24.75 -22.24 -7.06
N TYR A 700 -24.10 -21.20 -7.51
CA TYR A 700 -24.62 -19.84 -7.56
C TYR A 700 -25.80 -19.70 -8.52
N ILE A 701 -25.72 -20.25 -9.73
CA ILE A 701 -26.80 -20.23 -10.72
C ILE A 701 -27.98 -21.09 -10.28
N SER A 702 -27.76 -22.25 -9.64
CA SER A 702 -28.85 -23.04 -9.10
C SER A 702 -29.60 -22.37 -7.97
N LEU A 703 -28.94 -21.42 -7.29
CA LEU A 703 -29.55 -20.55 -6.27
C LEU A 703 -30.42 -19.46 -6.88
N LEU A 704 -30.00 -18.91 -8.02
CA LEU A 704 -30.73 -17.87 -8.75
C LEU A 704 -31.81 -18.44 -9.67
N SER A 705 -31.65 -19.66 -10.23
CA SER A 705 -32.60 -20.26 -11.17
C SER A 705 -33.89 -20.79 -10.51
N GLY A 706 -33.96 -20.77 -9.19
CA GLY A 706 -35.22 -20.97 -8.47
C GLY A 706 -36.18 -19.78 -8.50
N THR A 707 -35.71 -18.64 -8.99
CA THR A 707 -36.45 -17.39 -9.09
C THR A 707 -36.56 -16.94 -10.53
N ASN A 708 -37.77 -16.53 -10.95
CA ASN A 708 -38.14 -16.21 -12.33
C ASN A 708 -37.12 -15.29 -13.06
N SER A 709 -37.05 -15.45 -14.38
CA SER A 709 -36.14 -14.80 -15.34
C SER A 709 -36.05 -13.25 -15.29
N SER A 710 -36.93 -12.57 -14.59
CA SER A 710 -36.84 -11.12 -14.32
C SER A 710 -35.84 -10.74 -13.24
N VAL A 711 -35.49 -11.66 -12.33
CA VAL A 711 -34.47 -11.47 -11.29
C VAL A 711 -33.07 -11.68 -11.86
N ASP A 712 -32.90 -12.49 -12.90
CA ASP A 712 -31.63 -12.69 -13.57
C ASP A 712 -31.07 -11.41 -14.20
N ALA A 713 -31.95 -10.50 -14.66
CA ALA A 713 -31.54 -9.20 -15.17
C ALA A 713 -31.13 -8.23 -14.05
N ALA A 714 -31.79 -8.29 -12.91
CA ALA A 714 -31.48 -7.43 -11.74
C ALA A 714 -30.29 -7.96 -10.91
N ALA A 715 -30.22 -9.30 -10.69
CA ALA A 715 -29.11 -9.92 -9.98
C ALA A 715 -27.78 -9.86 -10.79
N GLY A 716 -27.88 -9.75 -12.10
CA GLY A 716 -26.75 -9.47 -12.97
C GLY A 716 -26.06 -8.14 -12.66
N ASN A 717 -26.74 -7.24 -11.99
CA ASN A 717 -26.34 -5.85 -11.79
C ASN A 717 -26.10 -5.46 -10.32
N ALA A 718 -26.33 -6.36 -9.37
CA ALA A 718 -26.06 -6.07 -7.97
C ALA A 718 -24.58 -6.29 -7.67
N SER A 719 -23.87 -5.20 -7.46
CA SER A 719 -22.49 -5.20 -6.96
C SER A 719 -22.48 -5.44 -5.46
N ALA A 720 -21.53 -6.24 -4.99
CA ALA A 720 -21.35 -6.44 -3.57
C ALA A 720 -20.92 -5.13 -2.88
N PRO A 721 -21.28 -4.92 -1.60
CA PRO A 721 -20.81 -3.75 -0.87
C PRO A 721 -19.29 -3.72 -0.75
N ALA A 722 -18.73 -2.57 -0.91
CA ALA A 722 -17.35 -2.22 -1.05
C ALA A 722 -16.30 -2.89 -0.14
N PRO A 723 -16.54 -3.12 1.15
CA PRO A 723 -15.47 -3.67 2.00
C PRO A 723 -14.99 -5.06 1.59
N LEU A 724 -15.81 -5.82 0.86
CA LEU A 724 -15.47 -7.16 0.40
C LEU A 724 -14.82 -7.19 -0.99
N ALA A 725 -15.12 -6.20 -1.84
CA ALA A 725 -14.53 -6.12 -3.18
C ALA A 725 -13.05 -5.68 -3.16
N GLU A 726 -12.65 -4.87 -2.19
CA GLU A 726 -11.27 -4.40 -2.05
C GLU A 726 -10.34 -5.51 -1.50
N GLU A 727 -10.88 -6.42 -0.70
CA GLU A 727 -10.12 -7.57 -0.18
C GLU A 727 -10.09 -8.75 -1.18
N LEU A 728 -11.05 -8.80 -2.09
CA LEU A 728 -11.21 -9.84 -3.09
C LEU A 728 -10.98 -9.24 -4.48
N LEU A 729 -9.86 -9.54 -5.07
CA LEU A 729 -9.50 -9.21 -6.46
C LEU A 729 -10.47 -9.89 -7.45
N LEU A 730 -11.68 -9.37 -7.55
CA LEU A 730 -12.64 -9.83 -8.54
C LEU A 730 -12.30 -9.21 -9.90
N PRO A 731 -12.20 -9.98 -10.97
CA PRO A 731 -12.14 -9.42 -12.30
C PRO A 731 -13.43 -8.72 -12.63
N PRO A 732 -13.39 -7.70 -13.50
CA PRO A 732 -14.58 -7.10 -14.05
C PRO A 732 -15.45 -8.19 -14.69
N LYS A 733 -16.74 -8.10 -14.43
CA LYS A 733 -17.72 -8.95 -15.10
C LYS A 733 -17.53 -8.83 -16.62
N PRO A 734 -17.43 -9.93 -17.37
CA PRO A 734 -17.31 -9.83 -18.82
C PRO A 734 -18.48 -9.03 -19.40
N PRO A 735 -18.26 -8.22 -20.42
CA PRO A 735 -19.30 -7.37 -20.99
C PRO A 735 -20.48 -8.25 -21.41
N THR A 736 -21.65 -7.94 -20.92
CA THR A 736 -22.90 -8.59 -21.29
C THR A 736 -23.30 -8.21 -22.71
N SER A 737 -22.73 -8.90 -23.68
CA SER A 737 -23.37 -9.02 -24.98
C SER A 737 -24.16 -10.33 -24.97
N THR A 738 -25.49 -10.22 -24.89
CA THR A 738 -26.49 -11.29 -24.89
C THR A 738 -26.56 -12.18 -23.65
N PRO A 739 -27.78 -12.57 -23.17
CA PRO A 739 -27.95 -13.50 -22.07
C PRO A 739 -27.68 -14.92 -22.56
N THR A 740 -26.45 -15.21 -22.86
CA THR A 740 -25.96 -16.59 -22.94
C THR A 740 -25.64 -16.95 -21.51
N THR A 741 -26.37 -17.86 -20.94
CA THR A 741 -26.17 -18.60 -19.71
C THR A 741 -24.70 -18.97 -19.55
N ALA A 742 -23.89 -18.06 -19.03
CA ALA A 742 -22.47 -18.30 -18.80
C ALA A 742 -22.32 -19.15 -17.53
N THR A 743 -22.26 -20.46 -17.73
CA THR A 743 -22.15 -21.52 -16.69
C THR A 743 -20.71 -21.73 -16.19
N THR A 744 -19.86 -20.72 -16.17
CA THR A 744 -18.45 -20.93 -15.82
C THR A 744 -18.13 -20.51 -14.40
N SER A 745 -17.52 -21.40 -13.63
CA SER A 745 -16.93 -21.11 -12.33
C SER A 745 -15.86 -20.03 -12.46
N TYR A 746 -15.60 -19.34 -11.36
CA TYR A 746 -14.56 -18.32 -11.28
C TYR A 746 -13.36 -18.86 -10.52
N HIS A 747 -12.15 -18.68 -11.05
CA HIS A 747 -10.94 -19.14 -10.39
C HIS A 747 -9.76 -18.23 -10.76
N LEU A 748 -9.28 -17.44 -9.79
CA LEU A 748 -8.19 -16.49 -9.97
C LEU A 748 -7.02 -16.81 -9.06
N LEU A 749 -5.85 -16.94 -9.66
CA LEU A 749 -4.57 -17.06 -8.97
C LEU A 749 -3.77 -15.77 -9.12
N ASN A 750 -3.40 -15.15 -7.99
CA ASN A 750 -2.44 -14.06 -7.92
C ASN A 750 -1.18 -14.58 -7.23
N ALA A 751 -0.03 -14.42 -7.84
CA ALA A 751 1.24 -14.85 -7.27
C ALA A 751 2.33 -13.80 -7.47
N LEU A 752 3.19 -13.63 -6.47
CA LEU A 752 4.37 -12.77 -6.52
C LEU A 752 5.56 -13.50 -5.90
N ALA A 753 6.59 -13.70 -6.69
CA ALA A 753 7.88 -14.18 -6.23
C ALA A 753 8.89 -13.02 -6.24
N THR A 754 9.65 -12.87 -5.16
CA THR A 754 10.69 -11.84 -5.04
C THR A 754 12.00 -12.47 -4.62
N PHE A 755 13.12 -11.93 -5.09
CA PHE A 755 14.45 -12.35 -4.68
C PHE A 755 15.41 -11.17 -4.64
N GLY A 756 16.44 -11.28 -3.80
CA GLY A 756 17.45 -10.26 -3.62
C GLY A 756 16.97 -9.06 -2.81
N ASP A 757 17.85 -8.06 -2.70
CA ASP A 757 17.58 -6.76 -2.07
C ASP A 757 18.05 -5.67 -3.02
N PHE A 758 17.14 -4.82 -3.45
CA PHE A 758 17.42 -3.72 -4.37
C PHE A 758 18.56 -2.80 -3.87
N ASN A 759 18.67 -2.62 -2.56
CA ASN A 759 19.66 -1.72 -1.95
C ASN A 759 21.03 -2.38 -1.73
N ARG A 760 21.14 -3.69 -1.94
CA ARG A 760 22.43 -4.41 -1.84
C ARG A 760 23.05 -4.66 -3.20
N LYS A 761 24.38 -4.65 -3.25
CA LYS A 761 25.12 -5.01 -4.47
C LYS A 761 24.75 -6.43 -4.91
N GLY A 762 24.39 -6.57 -6.18
CA GLY A 762 23.99 -7.83 -6.78
C GLY A 762 22.64 -7.79 -7.48
N LEU A 763 22.14 -8.97 -7.81
CA LEU A 763 20.90 -9.17 -8.55
C LEU A 763 19.70 -9.23 -7.59
N SER A 764 18.64 -8.54 -7.96
CA SER A 764 17.32 -8.61 -7.30
C SER A 764 16.20 -8.57 -8.32
N GLY A 765 15.03 -9.05 -7.98
CA GLY A 765 13.91 -9.03 -8.90
C GLY A 765 12.61 -9.47 -8.28
N ALA A 766 11.55 -9.31 -9.07
CA ALA A 766 10.20 -9.73 -8.75
C ALA A 766 9.49 -10.28 -10.00
N LEU A 767 8.70 -11.32 -9.83
CA LEU A 767 7.84 -11.88 -10.85
C LEU A 767 6.44 -12.04 -10.27
N GLY A 768 5.48 -11.28 -10.81
CA GLY A 768 4.08 -11.33 -10.42
C GLY A 768 3.20 -11.78 -11.58
N VAL A 769 2.14 -12.52 -11.28
CA VAL A 769 1.14 -12.96 -12.26
C VAL A 769 -0.24 -12.96 -11.64
N ASN A 770 -1.23 -12.50 -12.42
CA ASN A 770 -2.65 -12.66 -12.15
C ASN A 770 -3.20 -13.56 -13.24
N TYR A 771 -3.63 -14.78 -12.89
CA TYR A 771 -3.99 -15.81 -13.85
C TYR A 771 -5.40 -16.33 -13.59
N ASN A 772 -6.26 -16.21 -14.58
CA ASN A 772 -7.58 -16.81 -14.54
C ASN A 772 -7.49 -18.28 -14.98
N LEU A 773 -7.66 -19.19 -14.03
CA LEU A 773 -7.51 -20.63 -14.22
C LEU A 773 -8.63 -21.25 -15.07
N VAL A 774 -9.82 -20.65 -15.06
CA VAL A 774 -10.96 -21.12 -15.87
C VAL A 774 -10.78 -20.73 -17.32
N GLN A 775 -10.50 -19.47 -17.57
CA GLN A 775 -10.30 -18.97 -18.93
C GLN A 775 -8.90 -19.29 -19.48
N LYS A 776 -7.98 -19.73 -18.62
CA LYS A 776 -6.57 -19.99 -18.94
C LYS A 776 -5.85 -18.79 -19.53
N ILE A 777 -6.14 -17.60 -18.99
CA ILE A 777 -5.61 -16.32 -19.47
C ILE A 777 -4.84 -15.64 -18.32
N ALA A 778 -3.65 -15.12 -18.63
CA ALA A 778 -2.96 -14.21 -17.74
C ALA A 778 -3.61 -12.81 -17.87
N ALA A 779 -4.43 -12.43 -16.88
CA ALA A 779 -5.10 -11.14 -16.84
C ALA A 779 -4.12 -10.00 -16.56
N GLY A 780 -3.01 -10.29 -15.88
CA GLY A 780 -1.94 -9.35 -15.62
C GLY A 780 -0.64 -10.05 -15.28
N GLY A 781 0.46 -9.33 -15.43
CA GLY A 781 1.77 -9.83 -15.02
C GLY A 781 2.81 -8.73 -14.93
N VAL A 782 3.78 -8.91 -14.06
CA VAL A 782 4.92 -8.01 -13.90
C VAL A 782 6.19 -8.81 -13.71
N GLY A 783 7.22 -8.47 -14.49
CA GLY A 783 8.57 -8.95 -14.31
C GLY A 783 9.50 -7.79 -14.04
N GLN A 784 10.23 -7.83 -12.92
CA GLN A 784 11.25 -6.84 -12.58
C GLN A 784 12.59 -7.53 -12.40
N LEU A 785 13.63 -6.94 -12.95
CA LEU A 785 15.01 -7.36 -12.79
C LEU A 785 15.88 -6.15 -12.53
N SER A 786 16.65 -6.18 -11.46
CA SER A 786 17.54 -5.09 -11.06
C SER A 786 18.91 -5.64 -10.74
N TYR A 787 19.94 -4.99 -11.26
CA TYR A 787 21.31 -5.27 -10.86
C TYR A 787 21.93 -4.02 -10.26
N ASN A 788 22.32 -4.12 -8.99
CA ASN A 788 22.98 -3.06 -8.24
C ASN A 788 24.49 -3.28 -8.24
N PHE A 789 25.25 -2.34 -8.83
CA PHE A 789 26.72 -2.33 -8.89
C PHE A 789 27.34 -1.66 -7.65
N GLY A 790 26.52 -1.16 -6.72
CA GLY A 790 26.93 -0.44 -5.51
C GLY A 790 26.75 1.07 -5.65
N CYS A 791 27.35 1.70 -6.66
CA CYS A 791 27.20 3.13 -6.90
C CYS A 791 26.16 3.48 -7.97
N PHE A 792 25.68 2.50 -8.72
CA PHE A 792 24.56 2.63 -9.66
C PHE A 792 23.83 1.30 -9.80
N GLY A 793 22.62 1.34 -10.31
CA GLY A 793 21.80 0.18 -10.61
C GLY A 793 21.11 0.31 -11.97
N ILE A 794 20.93 -0.81 -12.65
CA ILE A 794 20.13 -0.92 -13.86
C ILE A 794 18.88 -1.71 -13.51
N ASN A 795 17.72 -1.16 -13.86
CA ASN A 795 16.43 -1.72 -13.54
C ASN A 795 15.62 -1.90 -14.82
N LEU A 796 15.10 -3.09 -15.01
CA LEU A 796 14.24 -3.45 -16.12
C LEU A 796 12.88 -3.88 -15.56
N GLU A 797 11.80 -3.40 -16.16
CA GLU A 797 10.45 -3.83 -15.83
C GLU A 797 9.68 -4.11 -17.11
N TYR A 798 9.02 -5.24 -17.13
CA TYR A 798 7.98 -5.59 -18.08
C TYR A 798 6.67 -5.78 -17.34
N GLN A 799 5.60 -5.15 -17.81
CA GLN A 799 4.27 -5.29 -17.24
C GLN A 799 3.27 -5.55 -18.36
N ARG A 800 2.38 -6.49 -18.14
CA ARG A 800 1.30 -6.84 -19.05
C ARG A 800 -0.04 -6.72 -18.35
N TYR A 801 -0.99 -6.14 -19.06
CA TYR A 801 -2.42 -6.16 -18.73
C TYR A 801 -3.19 -6.81 -19.87
N SER A 802 -4.20 -7.61 -19.53
CA SER A 802 -5.17 -8.20 -20.44
C SER A 802 -6.50 -8.27 -19.70
N LEU A 803 -7.14 -7.08 -19.52
CA LEU A 803 -8.34 -6.94 -18.71
C LEU A 803 -9.59 -7.13 -19.55
N THR A 804 -9.88 -6.15 -20.40
CA THR A 804 -11.03 -6.12 -21.30
C THR A 804 -10.56 -5.78 -22.71
N THR A 805 -11.49 -5.51 -23.60
CA THR A 805 -11.17 -4.96 -24.94
C THR A 805 -10.55 -3.55 -24.86
N LEU A 806 -10.75 -2.84 -23.73
CA LEU A 806 -10.21 -1.49 -23.53
C LEU A 806 -8.73 -1.51 -23.19
N ARG A 807 -8.24 -2.55 -22.49
CA ARG A 807 -6.84 -2.59 -22.07
C ARG A 807 -6.18 -3.95 -22.32
N VAL A 808 -5.56 -4.10 -23.48
CA VAL A 808 -4.53 -5.10 -23.75
C VAL A 808 -3.21 -4.37 -23.92
N GLU A 809 -2.42 -4.29 -22.83
CA GLU A 809 -1.26 -3.41 -22.74
C GLU A 809 0.00 -4.17 -22.37
N ASN A 810 1.10 -3.86 -23.06
CA ASN A 810 2.45 -4.24 -22.67
C ASN A 810 3.23 -2.96 -22.37
N ILE A 811 3.86 -2.91 -21.20
CA ILE A 811 4.65 -1.76 -20.76
C ILE A 811 6.08 -2.21 -20.53
N TYR A 812 7.02 -1.48 -21.10
CA TYR A 812 8.45 -1.68 -20.90
C TYR A 812 9.04 -0.44 -20.23
N ARG A 813 9.72 -0.66 -19.12
CA ARG A 813 10.42 0.40 -18.38
C ARG A 813 11.87 0.03 -18.21
N ILE A 814 12.73 1.01 -18.43
CA ILE A 814 14.15 0.93 -18.13
C ILE A 814 14.46 2.11 -17.22
N ALA A 815 15.13 1.83 -16.12
CA ALA A 815 15.54 2.88 -15.20
C ALA A 815 16.99 2.67 -14.76
N ILE A 816 17.70 3.79 -14.59
CA ILE A 816 19.07 3.82 -14.09
C ILE A 816 19.05 4.52 -12.74
N SER A 817 19.37 3.80 -11.69
CA SER A 817 19.50 4.36 -10.34
C SER A 817 20.94 4.78 -10.09
N LEU A 818 21.16 6.05 -9.76
CA LEU A 818 22.44 6.60 -9.37
C LEU A 818 22.46 6.79 -7.86
N ALA A 819 23.44 6.19 -7.20
CA ALA A 819 23.48 6.21 -5.74
C ALA A 819 23.63 7.64 -5.21
N ASN A 820 22.80 7.98 -4.22
CA ASN A 820 22.69 9.29 -3.56
C ASN A 820 22.21 10.43 -4.46
N LEU A 821 21.88 10.18 -5.73
CA LEU A 821 21.40 11.19 -6.66
C LEU A 821 19.93 10.99 -7.04
N GLY A 822 19.52 9.76 -7.36
CA GLY A 822 18.16 9.44 -7.75
C GLY A 822 18.08 8.37 -8.83
N THR A 823 16.86 8.16 -9.35
CA THR A 823 16.59 7.18 -10.41
C THR A 823 16.06 7.91 -11.66
N PHE A 824 16.71 7.73 -12.77
CA PHE A 824 16.24 8.11 -14.10
C PHE A 824 15.30 7.01 -14.61
N GLY A 825 14.06 7.38 -14.92
CA GLY A 825 13.00 6.45 -15.27
C GLY A 825 12.05 6.16 -14.12
N ASN A 826 10.92 5.54 -14.43
CA ASN A 826 9.89 5.18 -13.45
C ASN A 826 10.05 3.72 -13.05
N PHE A 827 10.72 3.46 -11.94
CA PHE A 827 10.90 2.13 -11.39
C PHE A 827 10.56 2.12 -9.89
N LYS A 828 9.66 1.22 -9.50
CA LYS A 828 9.31 0.97 -8.09
C LYS A 828 9.55 -0.51 -7.81
N PRO A 829 10.53 -0.86 -6.94
CA PRO A 829 10.71 -2.24 -6.53
C PRO A 829 9.42 -2.82 -5.94
N ARG A 830 9.02 -3.98 -6.39
CA ARG A 830 7.85 -4.68 -5.85
C ARG A 830 8.30 -5.66 -4.79
N ASP A 831 7.75 -5.53 -3.61
CA ASP A 831 8.04 -6.37 -2.46
C ASP A 831 6.79 -6.97 -1.82
N ARG A 832 5.60 -6.62 -2.31
CA ARG A 832 4.30 -7.12 -1.85
C ARG A 832 3.38 -7.44 -3.02
N LEU A 833 2.42 -8.30 -2.77
CA LEU A 833 1.44 -8.74 -3.75
C LEU A 833 0.48 -7.59 -4.14
N TYR A 834 0.22 -6.66 -3.20
CA TYR A 834 -0.71 -5.54 -3.32
C TYR A 834 -0.03 -4.21 -3.03
#